data_18e1c858dbe60af16bd171c0ab517b4f
#
_entry.id   18e1c858dbe60af16bd171c0ab517b4f
#
_cell.length_a   1.000
_cell.length_b   1.000
_cell.length_c   1.000
_cell.angle_alpha   90.00
_cell.angle_beta   90.00
_cell.angle_gamma   90.00
#
_symmetry.space_group_name_H-M   'P 1'
#
loop_
_entity.id
_entity.type
_entity.pdbx_description
1 polymer ?
#
loop_
_entity_poly.entity_id
_entity_poly.type
_entity_poly.pdbx_seq_one_letter_code
_entity_poly.pdbx_strand_id
1 'polypeptide(L)'
;MADVEPGDLREVKSFCRICTGLCGTIVTLDRDDRIVATRGDKDDPQTLGFVCSKGSNAPDFHNSADRLLHPLKRMPDGSFQKIALQDALAEIGDKLAEIYERDGPEAIASFRGSGGFFYAVTLNLLTDWLAALGSGKNYSTLTIDQSAKTIVMSRLGYWAAGKHRVQFSDVAFLIGANPLVSITQLDCRNPVKRLKEHKARGMKLIVMDPRHTETARHADLFVQPLPGQDGPIVAAVLRTILEEGWYDKAFCDEHVADLDLLRAAVAPFDAVSVAHRADIPVEQIRQIAEMFARDNKKGIASSGTGPDMGPHSNVTEHLIECLNVVCGRYTREGEEITNAGFLFPTGSLPAQVVRLPRTWDMGPRNRINGYGPVCGEMQTSAMADDILQPGPGQVKFLFNLGGNPATCVPDQRKMVQALRSLELFVSIEPFMTPTAHLSHYILPPRMFYERADLPMHIFEQVLYPRPYTRYTPSLTYPPAGSDVCTEFDVFWHLAKRLGKTIHFHGIPLDMEQMPTEDEMLAIVAHKALAPWDEIKQETLGCFRDPGTVALACDPKTADRFTTMPDDVQEELKALLDDVPTFGAFKSNGRTFGFLMSSRRQRHRFNSIGFKITELQRAMPSNLGYMNPEDMETIGIRDGDWIQIESDTGAIQVVAQSDASVRKAVISVCHGFGGLPDEDTYFDGGVSTNQLISTDRDLQTINGTPRMSGIPVDITLSNGPAEANCRADKRQPVVVA
;
A
#
# COMPACT_ATOMS: atom_id res chain seq x y z
N MET A 1 -9.82 22.83 -26.29
CA MET A 1 -11.10 22.06 -26.20
C MET A 1 -11.84 22.40 -27.49
N ALA A 2 -12.13 21.41 -28.33
CA ALA A 2 -13.04 21.62 -29.47
C ALA A 2 -14.43 21.90 -28.90
N ASP A 3 -15.17 22.84 -29.50
CA ASP A 3 -16.53 23.18 -29.11
C ASP A 3 -17.44 21.97 -29.33
N VAL A 4 -17.76 21.23 -28.26
CA VAL A 4 -18.72 20.13 -28.29
C VAL A 4 -20.08 20.74 -27.98
N GLU A 5 -21.03 20.58 -28.87
CA GLU A 5 -22.40 21.02 -28.69
C GLU A 5 -23.04 20.29 -27.49
N PRO A 6 -23.80 20.98 -26.62
CA PRO A 6 -24.38 20.36 -25.42
C PRO A 6 -25.33 19.18 -25.69
N GLY A 7 -25.81 19.00 -26.91
CA GLY A 7 -26.69 17.89 -27.32
C GLY A 7 -26.01 16.56 -27.60
N ASP A 8 -24.67 16.54 -27.70
CA ASP A 8 -23.88 15.36 -28.06
C ASP A 8 -23.23 14.65 -26.84
N LEU A 9 -23.55 15.09 -25.62
CA LEU A 9 -22.97 14.55 -24.39
C LEU A 9 -23.93 13.58 -23.70
N ARG A 10 -23.38 12.43 -23.25
CA ARG A 10 -24.12 11.49 -22.39
C ARG A 10 -23.41 11.26 -21.07
N GLU A 11 -24.15 11.14 -19.98
CA GLU A 11 -23.62 10.83 -18.65
C GLU A 11 -23.91 9.38 -18.28
N VAL A 12 -22.89 8.68 -17.76
CA VAL A 12 -22.97 7.28 -17.34
C VAL A 12 -22.40 7.14 -15.93
N LYS A 13 -23.07 6.37 -15.07
CA LYS A 13 -22.60 6.06 -13.72
C LYS A 13 -21.54 4.96 -13.74
N SER A 14 -20.48 5.16 -12.96
CA SER A 14 -19.38 4.21 -12.80
C SER A 14 -18.68 4.44 -11.45
N PHE A 15 -17.47 3.91 -11.28
CA PHE A 15 -16.61 4.22 -10.14
C PHE A 15 -15.14 4.34 -10.55
N CYS A 16 -14.40 5.14 -9.80
CA CYS A 16 -12.96 5.36 -10.00
C CYS A 16 -12.15 4.19 -9.45
N ARG A 17 -11.14 3.70 -10.19
CA ARG A 17 -10.26 2.58 -9.80
C ARG A 17 -8.80 2.99 -9.58
N ILE A 18 -8.56 4.26 -9.23
CA ILE A 18 -7.19 4.75 -9.02
C ILE A 18 -6.65 4.34 -7.63
N CYS A 19 -7.53 4.23 -6.63
CA CYS A 19 -7.13 3.90 -5.25
C CYS A 19 -8.24 3.18 -4.50
N THR A 20 -7.97 2.79 -3.25
CA THR A 20 -8.91 2.10 -2.34
C THR A 20 -10.23 2.84 -2.10
N GLY A 21 -10.32 4.12 -2.45
CA GLY A 21 -11.55 4.91 -2.30
C GLY A 21 -12.69 4.44 -3.19
N LEU A 22 -12.40 3.87 -4.36
CA LEU A 22 -13.36 3.30 -5.32
C LEU A 22 -14.62 4.19 -5.49
N CYS A 23 -14.39 5.51 -5.56
CA CYS A 23 -15.44 6.53 -5.49
C CYS A 23 -16.43 6.41 -6.64
N GLY A 24 -17.74 6.45 -6.34
CA GLY A 24 -18.80 6.52 -7.35
C GLY A 24 -18.67 7.79 -8.20
N THR A 25 -18.69 7.61 -9.51
CA THR A 25 -18.48 8.69 -10.48
C THR A 25 -19.58 8.73 -11.54
N ILE A 26 -19.85 9.95 -12.01
CA ILE A 26 -20.56 10.19 -13.27
C ILE A 26 -19.50 10.56 -14.30
N VAL A 27 -19.45 9.77 -15.35
CA VAL A 27 -18.54 9.94 -16.48
C VAL A 27 -19.32 10.53 -17.65
N THR A 28 -18.85 11.66 -18.18
CA THR A 28 -19.42 12.30 -19.35
C THR A 28 -18.66 11.85 -20.59
N LEU A 29 -19.37 11.34 -21.57
CA LEU A 29 -18.87 10.86 -22.85
C LEU A 29 -19.39 11.76 -23.98
N ASP A 30 -18.55 12.00 -24.99
CA ASP A 30 -18.98 12.65 -26.23
C ASP A 30 -19.60 11.63 -27.21
N ARG A 31 -19.98 12.10 -28.40
CA ARG A 31 -20.59 11.27 -29.46
C ARG A 31 -19.71 10.12 -29.96
N ASP A 32 -18.40 10.23 -29.77
CA ASP A 32 -17.42 9.22 -30.16
C ASP A 32 -17.03 8.31 -28.97
N ASP A 33 -17.84 8.31 -27.89
CA ASP A 33 -17.61 7.59 -26.63
C ASP A 33 -16.31 7.96 -25.92
N ARG A 34 -15.74 9.13 -26.21
CA ARG A 34 -14.55 9.63 -25.53
C ARG A 34 -14.93 10.26 -24.19
N ILE A 35 -14.15 9.98 -23.17
CA ILE A 35 -14.35 10.55 -21.83
C ILE A 35 -13.91 12.01 -21.83
N VAL A 36 -14.85 12.93 -21.59
CA VAL A 36 -14.59 14.38 -21.58
C VAL A 36 -14.62 14.98 -20.18
N ALA A 37 -15.35 14.37 -19.24
CA ALA A 37 -15.39 14.83 -17.85
C ALA A 37 -15.69 13.67 -16.88
N THR A 38 -15.28 13.86 -15.63
CA THR A 38 -15.61 12.94 -14.53
C THR A 38 -15.91 13.75 -13.28
N ARG A 39 -17.01 13.43 -12.61
CA ARG A 39 -17.39 14.04 -11.33
C ARG A 39 -17.93 13.01 -10.35
N GLY A 40 -17.97 13.34 -9.06
CA GLY A 40 -18.57 12.45 -8.05
C GLY A 40 -20.08 12.30 -8.24
N ASP A 41 -20.56 11.07 -8.12
CA ASP A 41 -21.99 10.73 -8.14
C ASP A 41 -22.60 11.03 -6.77
N LYS A 42 -23.49 12.00 -6.68
CA LYS A 42 -24.18 12.38 -5.43
C LYS A 42 -25.16 11.31 -4.95
N ASP A 43 -25.62 10.46 -5.88
CA ASP A 43 -26.54 9.37 -5.58
C ASP A 43 -25.78 8.10 -5.21
N ASP A 44 -24.45 8.07 -5.37
CA ASP A 44 -23.65 6.92 -4.94
C ASP A 44 -23.74 6.77 -3.42
N PRO A 45 -24.33 5.68 -2.93
CA PRO A 45 -24.60 5.52 -1.50
C PRO A 45 -23.33 5.29 -0.68
N GLN A 46 -22.23 4.92 -1.34
CA GLN A 46 -20.94 4.65 -0.70
C GLN A 46 -20.17 5.96 -0.46
N THR A 47 -20.03 6.82 -1.46
CA THR A 47 -19.16 8.01 -1.39
C THR A 47 -19.94 9.35 -1.35
N LEU A 48 -21.24 9.33 -1.60
CA LEU A 48 -22.14 10.50 -1.48
C LEU A 48 -21.63 11.73 -2.25
N GLY A 49 -21.12 11.51 -3.46
CA GLY A 49 -20.60 12.57 -4.33
C GLY A 49 -19.13 12.92 -4.11
N PHE A 50 -18.42 12.27 -3.20
CA PHE A 50 -17.01 12.52 -3.02
C PHE A 50 -16.20 11.88 -4.16
N VAL A 51 -15.31 12.67 -4.75
CA VAL A 51 -14.23 12.26 -5.64
C VAL A 51 -13.04 13.20 -5.42
N CYS A 52 -11.84 12.68 -5.39
CA CYS A 52 -10.62 13.52 -5.24
C CYS A 52 -10.13 14.01 -6.61
N SER A 53 -9.15 14.94 -6.59
CA SER A 53 -8.56 15.50 -7.82
C SER A 53 -8.01 14.45 -8.80
N LYS A 54 -7.56 13.28 -8.34
CA LYS A 54 -7.13 12.20 -9.24
C LYS A 54 -8.29 11.63 -10.04
N GLY A 55 -9.40 11.30 -9.37
CA GLY A 55 -10.58 10.74 -10.02
C GLY A 55 -11.35 11.74 -10.88
N SER A 56 -11.39 13.03 -10.49
CA SER A 56 -12.03 14.09 -11.31
C SER A 56 -11.23 14.40 -12.60
N ASN A 57 -9.93 14.15 -12.60
CA ASN A 57 -9.06 14.31 -13.78
C ASN A 57 -8.77 12.97 -14.51
N ALA A 58 -9.61 11.95 -14.33
CA ALA A 58 -9.49 10.68 -15.04
C ALA A 58 -9.49 10.81 -16.58
N PRO A 59 -10.19 11.78 -17.21
CA PRO A 59 -10.11 12.00 -18.66
C PRO A 59 -8.67 12.22 -19.16
N ASP A 60 -7.86 13.00 -18.44
CA ASP A 60 -6.46 13.24 -18.81
C ASP A 60 -5.65 11.94 -18.83
N PHE A 61 -5.92 11.05 -17.88
CA PHE A 61 -5.26 9.76 -17.77
C PHE A 61 -5.65 8.82 -18.91
N HIS A 62 -6.96 8.73 -19.22
CA HIS A 62 -7.49 7.90 -20.30
C HIS A 62 -7.07 8.38 -21.69
N ASN A 63 -7.10 9.69 -21.92
CA ASN A 63 -6.88 10.31 -23.22
C ASN A 63 -5.43 10.77 -23.41
N SER A 64 -4.51 10.37 -22.53
CA SER A 64 -3.11 10.78 -22.61
C SER A 64 -2.50 10.35 -23.96
N ALA A 65 -1.82 11.28 -24.62
CA ALA A 65 -1.06 10.99 -25.85
C ALA A 65 0.13 10.03 -25.62
N ASP A 66 0.60 9.92 -24.37
CA ASP A 66 1.69 9.03 -23.97
C ASP A 66 1.23 7.59 -23.73
N ARG A 67 -0.07 7.31 -23.87
CA ARG A 67 -0.64 5.97 -23.66
C ARG A 67 -0.15 5.00 -24.73
N LEU A 68 0.34 3.85 -24.30
CA LEU A 68 0.69 2.75 -25.19
C LEU A 68 -0.59 2.09 -25.69
N LEU A 69 -0.66 1.88 -27.01
CA LEU A 69 -1.83 1.30 -27.69
C LEU A 69 -1.52 -0.01 -28.41
N HIS A 70 -0.26 -0.43 -28.42
CA HIS A 70 0.21 -1.67 -29.04
C HIS A 70 1.27 -2.31 -28.15
N PRO A 71 1.37 -3.64 -28.11
CA PRO A 71 2.49 -4.32 -27.49
C PRO A 71 3.82 -3.87 -28.08
N LEU A 72 4.83 -3.79 -27.24
CA LEU A 72 6.17 -3.38 -27.58
C LEU A 72 7.16 -4.49 -27.23
N LYS A 73 8.06 -4.80 -28.16
CA LYS A 73 9.20 -5.70 -28.00
C LYS A 73 10.49 -4.88 -27.96
N ARG A 74 11.33 -5.11 -26.95
CA ARG A 74 12.65 -4.48 -26.84
C ARG A 74 13.63 -5.18 -27.77
N MET A 75 14.31 -4.39 -28.60
CA MET A 75 15.32 -4.84 -29.53
C MET A 75 16.70 -4.89 -28.88
N PRO A 76 17.69 -5.61 -29.48
CA PRO A 76 19.05 -5.72 -28.91
C PRO A 76 19.77 -4.37 -28.77
N ASP A 77 19.41 -3.35 -29.55
CA ASP A 77 19.95 -1.99 -29.48
C ASP A 77 19.28 -1.13 -28.38
N GLY A 78 18.28 -1.72 -27.65
CA GLY A 78 17.52 -1.05 -26.61
C GLY A 78 16.29 -0.28 -27.09
N SER A 79 16.08 -0.15 -28.42
CA SER A 79 14.86 0.45 -28.98
C SER A 79 13.65 -0.47 -28.80
N PHE A 80 12.44 0.08 -29.02
CA PHE A 80 11.20 -0.68 -28.95
C PHE A 80 10.53 -0.75 -30.32
N GLN A 81 10.09 -1.94 -30.70
CA GLN A 81 9.33 -2.20 -31.93
C GLN A 81 7.92 -2.65 -31.56
N LYS A 82 6.92 -2.18 -32.32
CA LYS A 82 5.56 -2.69 -32.24
C LYS A 82 5.51 -4.16 -32.67
N ILE A 83 4.73 -4.93 -31.95
CA ILE A 83 4.46 -6.34 -32.24
C ILE A 83 2.94 -6.58 -32.04
N ALA A 84 2.35 -7.48 -32.82
CA ALA A 84 0.96 -7.87 -32.58
C ALA A 84 0.83 -8.62 -31.23
N LEU A 85 -0.28 -8.44 -30.52
CA LEU A 85 -0.50 -9.06 -29.21
C LEU A 85 -0.34 -10.59 -29.27
N GLN A 86 -0.92 -11.23 -30.29
CA GLN A 86 -0.84 -12.68 -30.45
C GLN A 86 0.58 -13.18 -30.70
N ASP A 87 1.37 -12.42 -31.48
CA ASP A 87 2.78 -12.75 -31.71
C ASP A 87 3.60 -12.55 -30.44
N ALA A 88 3.35 -11.47 -29.70
CA ALA A 88 4.00 -11.22 -28.41
C ALA A 88 3.70 -12.34 -27.40
N LEU A 89 2.44 -12.76 -27.28
CA LEU A 89 2.03 -13.86 -26.40
C LEU A 89 2.65 -15.21 -26.81
N ALA A 90 2.80 -15.46 -28.11
CA ALA A 90 3.47 -16.66 -28.61
C ALA A 90 4.96 -16.65 -28.24
N GLU A 91 5.69 -15.56 -28.53
CA GLU A 91 7.11 -15.44 -28.22
C GLU A 91 7.39 -15.50 -26.71
N ILE A 92 6.56 -14.80 -25.89
CA ILE A 92 6.65 -14.84 -24.42
C ILE A 92 6.39 -16.26 -23.93
N GLY A 93 5.33 -16.92 -24.45
CA GLY A 93 4.95 -18.27 -24.05
C GLY A 93 6.03 -19.30 -24.37
N ASP A 94 6.66 -19.21 -25.55
CA ASP A 94 7.75 -20.08 -25.96
C ASP A 94 8.97 -19.93 -25.06
N LYS A 95 9.38 -18.70 -24.79
CA LYS A 95 10.51 -18.42 -23.91
C LYS A 95 10.23 -18.79 -22.46
N LEU A 96 9.00 -18.58 -22.00
CA LEU A 96 8.56 -19.00 -20.66
C LEU A 96 8.59 -20.53 -20.54
N ALA A 97 8.12 -21.26 -21.57
CA ALA A 97 8.18 -22.72 -21.60
C ALA A 97 9.62 -23.23 -21.54
N GLU A 98 10.55 -22.63 -22.32
CA GLU A 98 11.98 -22.95 -22.28
C GLU A 98 12.56 -22.80 -20.86
N ILE A 99 12.29 -21.66 -20.19
CA ILE A 99 12.76 -21.40 -18.83
C ILE A 99 12.13 -22.42 -17.84
N TYR A 100 10.81 -22.65 -17.97
CA TYR A 100 10.09 -23.58 -17.11
C TYR A 100 10.61 -25.02 -17.21
N GLU A 101 10.88 -25.51 -18.43
CA GLU A 101 11.43 -26.86 -18.65
C GLU A 101 12.87 -27.00 -18.14
N ARG A 102 13.69 -25.95 -18.31
CA ARG A 102 15.11 -25.97 -17.94
C ARG A 102 15.34 -25.77 -16.44
N ASP A 103 14.66 -24.78 -15.84
CA ASP A 103 14.95 -24.28 -14.50
C ASP A 103 13.83 -24.56 -13.49
N GLY A 104 12.67 -25.03 -13.94
CA GLY A 104 11.51 -25.34 -13.10
C GLY A 104 10.68 -24.11 -12.70
N PRO A 105 9.59 -24.35 -11.93
CA PRO A 105 8.65 -23.29 -11.53
C PRO A 105 9.28 -22.19 -10.66
N GLU A 106 10.29 -22.53 -9.86
CA GLU A 106 10.97 -21.57 -8.97
C GLU A 106 11.79 -20.50 -9.71
N ALA A 107 12.04 -20.69 -11.02
CA ALA A 107 12.65 -19.66 -11.87
C ALA A 107 11.66 -18.59 -12.34
N ILE A 108 10.36 -18.76 -12.05
CA ILE A 108 9.28 -17.88 -12.49
C ILE A 108 8.75 -17.10 -11.30
N ALA A 109 8.74 -15.78 -11.42
CA ALA A 109 8.25 -14.86 -10.39
C ALA A 109 7.28 -13.84 -10.96
N SER A 110 6.51 -13.23 -10.07
CA SER A 110 5.69 -12.06 -10.40
C SER A 110 5.93 -10.91 -9.42
N PHE A 111 5.72 -9.69 -9.91
CA PHE A 111 5.58 -8.49 -9.08
C PHE A 111 4.26 -7.80 -9.39
N ARG A 112 3.44 -7.56 -8.35
CA ARG A 112 2.17 -6.85 -8.50
C ARG A 112 2.25 -5.48 -7.84
N GLY A 113 1.96 -4.44 -8.61
CA GLY A 113 1.82 -3.09 -8.10
C GLY A 113 0.35 -2.65 -7.93
N SER A 114 0.16 -1.39 -7.57
CA SER A 114 -1.17 -0.80 -7.36
C SER A 114 -2.05 -0.86 -8.61
N GLY A 115 -1.46 -0.79 -9.82
CA GLY A 115 -2.20 -0.86 -11.09
C GLY A 115 -2.91 -2.19 -11.29
N GLY A 116 -2.31 -3.31 -10.89
CA GLY A 116 -2.91 -4.65 -10.93
C GLY A 116 -3.76 -4.99 -9.71
N PHE A 117 -3.71 -4.17 -8.65
CA PHE A 117 -4.38 -4.46 -7.37
C PHE A 117 -5.85 -4.01 -7.34
N PHE A 118 -6.23 -2.97 -8.10
CA PHE A 118 -7.56 -2.37 -8.01
C PHE A 118 -8.60 -2.94 -9.00
N TYR A 119 -8.33 -4.07 -9.60
CA TYR A 119 -9.28 -4.80 -10.45
C TYR A 119 -9.70 -6.09 -9.76
N ALA A 120 -11.01 -6.34 -9.72
CA ALA A 120 -11.55 -7.48 -8.97
C ALA A 120 -11.03 -8.84 -9.50
N VAL A 121 -10.87 -8.98 -10.81
CA VAL A 121 -10.34 -10.21 -11.43
C VAL A 121 -8.83 -10.34 -11.16
N THR A 122 -8.04 -9.31 -11.42
CA THR A 122 -6.57 -9.41 -11.39
C THR A 122 -6.01 -9.56 -9.98
N LEU A 123 -6.77 -9.14 -8.97
CA LEU A 123 -6.35 -9.22 -7.56
C LEU A 123 -5.86 -10.62 -7.17
N ASN A 124 -6.59 -11.65 -7.58
CA ASN A 124 -6.26 -13.04 -7.25
C ASN A 124 -5.71 -13.83 -8.45
N LEU A 125 -6.06 -13.44 -9.67
CA LEU A 125 -5.71 -14.20 -10.86
C LEU A 125 -4.20 -14.39 -11.06
N LEU A 126 -3.39 -13.39 -10.75
CA LEU A 126 -1.93 -13.49 -10.81
C LEU A 126 -1.39 -14.57 -9.87
N THR A 127 -1.91 -14.61 -8.65
CA THR A 127 -1.50 -15.60 -7.64
C THR A 127 -1.97 -17.00 -8.04
N ASP A 128 -3.20 -17.12 -8.55
CA ASP A 128 -3.77 -18.39 -9.01
C ASP A 128 -3.05 -18.91 -10.26
N TRP A 129 -2.61 -18.00 -11.14
CA TRP A 129 -1.77 -18.34 -12.30
C TRP A 129 -0.40 -18.89 -11.86
N LEU A 130 0.30 -18.20 -10.92
CA LEU A 130 1.56 -18.70 -10.37
C LEU A 130 1.39 -20.08 -9.70
N ALA A 131 0.32 -20.26 -8.94
CA ALA A 131 0.00 -21.53 -8.29
C ALA A 131 -0.23 -22.64 -9.33
N ALA A 132 -0.88 -22.35 -10.48
CA ALA A 132 -1.04 -23.31 -11.57
C ALA A 132 0.30 -23.73 -12.18
N LEU A 133 1.28 -22.83 -12.18
CA LEU A 133 2.66 -23.13 -12.63
C LEU A 133 3.46 -23.88 -11.56
N GLY A 134 3.03 -23.90 -10.30
CA GLY A 134 3.74 -24.44 -9.17
C GLY A 134 4.80 -23.52 -8.58
N SER A 135 4.78 -22.23 -8.92
CA SER A 135 5.68 -21.23 -8.33
C SER A 135 5.07 -20.59 -7.09
N GLY A 136 5.88 -20.43 -6.04
CA GLY A 136 5.56 -19.65 -4.85
C GLY A 136 6.13 -18.22 -4.87
N LYS A 137 6.80 -17.80 -5.95
CA LYS A 137 7.53 -16.52 -6.00
C LYS A 137 6.66 -15.36 -6.43
N ASN A 138 5.70 -15.03 -5.56
CA ASN A 138 4.85 -13.85 -5.71
C ASN A 138 5.41 -12.71 -4.85
N TYR A 139 5.70 -11.57 -5.47
CA TYR A 139 6.16 -10.34 -4.84
C TYR A 139 5.17 -9.21 -5.07
N SER A 140 5.05 -8.33 -4.12
CA SER A 140 4.34 -7.05 -4.25
C SER A 140 4.92 -6.01 -3.31
N THR A 141 4.25 -4.88 -3.17
CA THR A 141 4.63 -3.91 -2.15
C THR A 141 4.23 -4.31 -0.72
N LEU A 142 3.50 -5.40 -0.50
CA LEU A 142 2.98 -5.77 0.83
C LEU A 142 4.08 -5.88 1.89
N THR A 143 5.17 -6.60 1.60
CA THR A 143 6.27 -6.84 2.56
C THR A 143 7.21 -5.64 2.72
N ILE A 144 7.00 -4.56 1.99
CA ILE A 144 7.66 -3.25 2.15
C ILE A 144 6.65 -2.13 2.44
N ASP A 145 5.45 -2.45 2.91
CA ASP A 145 4.38 -1.52 3.25
C ASP A 145 3.81 -1.84 4.65
N GLN A 146 2.78 -2.69 4.77
CA GLN A 146 2.02 -2.91 6.02
C GLN A 146 1.98 -4.37 6.48
N SER A 147 2.98 -5.14 6.16
CA SER A 147 3.03 -6.59 6.50
C SER A 147 3.17 -6.87 8.00
N ALA A 148 3.69 -5.93 8.78
CA ALA A 148 3.77 -6.07 10.24
C ALA A 148 2.39 -6.30 10.87
N LYS A 149 1.33 -5.67 10.36
CA LYS A 149 -0.06 -5.86 10.84
C LYS A 149 -0.54 -7.30 10.69
N THR A 150 -0.13 -7.98 9.63
CA THR A 150 -0.51 -9.40 9.39
C THR A 150 0.32 -10.36 10.26
N ILE A 151 1.58 -10.03 10.49
CA ILE A 151 2.44 -10.76 11.44
C ILE A 151 1.85 -10.73 12.85
N VAL A 152 1.36 -9.55 13.27
CA VAL A 152 0.72 -9.39 14.58
C VAL A 152 -0.49 -10.32 14.75
N MET A 153 -1.34 -10.49 13.74
CA MET A 153 -2.50 -11.38 13.83
C MET A 153 -2.13 -12.85 14.08
N SER A 154 -0.97 -13.28 13.59
CA SER A 154 -0.46 -14.65 13.82
C SER A 154 0.31 -14.78 15.14
N ARG A 155 0.95 -13.72 15.63
CA ARG A 155 1.69 -13.68 16.90
C ARG A 155 0.76 -13.53 18.11
N LEU A 156 -0.06 -12.48 18.08
CA LEU A 156 -0.96 -12.08 19.16
C LEU A 156 -2.25 -12.91 19.16
N GLY A 157 -2.77 -13.26 17.99
CA GLY A 157 -4.13 -13.66 17.75
C GLY A 157 -4.97 -12.49 17.24
N TYR A 158 -6.15 -12.75 16.72
CA TYR A 158 -7.09 -11.71 16.31
C TYR A 158 -8.50 -12.03 16.80
N TRP A 159 -9.33 -11.00 16.98
CA TRP A 159 -10.71 -11.13 17.41
C TRP A 159 -11.61 -11.42 16.21
N ALA A 160 -12.27 -12.57 16.20
CA ALA A 160 -13.05 -13.02 15.04
C ALA A 160 -14.21 -12.07 14.69
N ALA A 161 -14.92 -11.54 15.69
CA ALA A 161 -16.03 -10.60 15.49
C ALA A 161 -15.57 -9.16 15.15
N GLY A 162 -14.24 -8.89 15.06
CA GLY A 162 -13.67 -7.63 14.64
C GLY A 162 -13.48 -6.60 15.75
N LYS A 163 -12.77 -5.53 15.40
CA LYS A 163 -12.44 -4.38 16.28
C LYS A 163 -13.47 -3.26 16.16
N HIS A 164 -13.50 -2.39 17.16
CA HIS A 164 -14.20 -1.10 17.03
C HIS A 164 -13.68 -0.35 15.79
N ARG A 165 -14.56 0.41 15.15
CA ARG A 165 -14.22 1.24 14.00
C ARG A 165 -14.20 2.70 14.40
N VAL A 166 -13.36 3.51 13.74
CA VAL A 166 -13.27 4.96 13.99
C VAL A 166 -14.63 5.65 13.98
N GLN A 167 -15.51 5.28 13.03
CA GLN A 167 -16.83 5.88 12.92
C GLN A 167 -17.78 5.63 14.10
N PHE A 168 -17.51 4.64 14.94
CA PHE A 168 -18.33 4.30 16.12
C PHE A 168 -17.58 4.45 17.44
N SER A 169 -16.37 4.97 17.39
CA SER A 169 -15.49 5.13 18.55
C SER A 169 -15.74 6.47 19.25
N ASP A 170 -15.57 6.48 20.58
CA ASP A 170 -15.51 7.69 21.41
C ASP A 170 -14.09 8.30 21.38
N VAL A 171 -13.08 7.48 21.12
CA VAL A 171 -11.69 7.89 20.94
C VAL A 171 -11.03 7.14 19.79
N ALA A 172 -10.28 7.85 18.96
CA ALA A 172 -9.39 7.28 17.95
C ALA A 172 -7.96 7.76 18.20
N PHE A 173 -7.02 6.81 18.30
CA PHE A 173 -5.59 7.09 18.37
C PHE A 173 -4.95 6.69 17.04
N LEU A 174 -4.57 7.68 16.22
CA LEU A 174 -3.98 7.51 14.90
C LEU A 174 -2.45 7.73 14.98
N ILE A 175 -1.69 6.71 14.61
CA ILE A 175 -0.24 6.66 14.72
C ILE A 175 0.38 6.59 13.34
N GLY A 176 1.16 7.60 12.94
CA GLY A 176 1.78 7.68 11.61
C GLY A 176 0.76 7.56 10.47
N ALA A 177 -0.45 8.08 10.67
CA ALA A 177 -1.59 7.95 9.76
C ALA A 177 -2.19 9.32 9.42
N ASN A 178 -2.43 9.55 8.11
CA ASN A 178 -3.05 10.79 7.62
C ASN A 178 -4.26 10.48 6.71
N PRO A 179 -5.38 9.98 7.28
CA PRO A 179 -6.55 9.55 6.50
C PRO A 179 -7.18 10.65 5.64
N LEU A 180 -6.99 11.93 5.96
CA LEU A 180 -7.48 13.03 5.12
C LEU A 180 -6.75 13.14 3.77
N VAL A 181 -5.61 12.47 3.63
CA VAL A 181 -4.83 12.36 2.38
C VAL A 181 -4.86 10.95 1.81
N SER A 182 -4.67 9.93 2.65
CA SER A 182 -4.59 8.52 2.22
C SER A 182 -5.95 7.86 1.99
N ILE A 183 -7.04 8.40 2.57
CA ILE A 183 -8.41 7.83 2.52
C ILE A 183 -8.49 6.44 3.19
N THR A 184 -7.54 6.11 4.05
CA THR A 184 -7.53 4.90 4.88
C THR A 184 -7.90 5.26 6.33
N GLN A 185 -8.24 4.29 7.19
CA GLN A 185 -8.70 4.39 8.57
C GLN A 185 -10.04 5.14 8.78
N LEU A 186 -10.55 5.83 7.77
CA LEU A 186 -11.90 6.39 7.72
C LEU A 186 -12.65 5.77 6.55
N ASP A 187 -13.97 5.77 6.59
CA ASP A 187 -14.76 5.33 5.44
C ASP A 187 -14.55 6.24 4.21
N CYS A 188 -14.80 5.72 3.01
CA CYS A 188 -14.50 6.39 1.75
C CYS A 188 -15.34 7.64 1.45
N ARG A 189 -16.22 8.03 2.35
CA ARG A 189 -17.09 9.21 2.17
C ARG A 189 -16.37 10.46 2.59
N ASN A 190 -15.96 11.30 1.70
CA ASN A 190 -15.38 12.60 2.02
C ASN A 190 -14.69 12.64 3.41
N PRO A 191 -13.45 12.20 3.55
CA PRO A 191 -12.84 11.94 4.85
C PRO A 191 -12.81 13.17 5.77
N VAL A 192 -12.70 14.39 5.20
CA VAL A 192 -12.78 15.64 5.98
C VAL A 192 -14.15 15.81 6.61
N LYS A 193 -15.22 15.61 5.83
CA LYS A 193 -16.60 15.71 6.30
C LYS A 193 -16.88 14.64 7.36
N ARG A 194 -16.45 13.40 7.12
CA ARG A 194 -16.64 12.29 8.06
C ARG A 194 -15.93 12.52 9.38
N LEU A 195 -14.69 12.98 9.35
CA LEU A 195 -13.96 13.30 10.57
C LEU A 195 -14.67 14.39 11.39
N LYS A 196 -15.17 15.45 10.71
CA LYS A 196 -15.93 16.51 11.37
C LYS A 196 -17.24 15.99 11.99
N GLU A 197 -17.95 15.10 11.31
CA GLU A 197 -19.17 14.45 11.83
C GLU A 197 -18.84 13.59 13.06
N HIS A 198 -17.76 12.83 13.06
CA HIS A 198 -17.35 12.03 14.20
C HIS A 198 -16.99 12.92 15.40
N LYS A 199 -16.24 13.98 15.19
CA LYS A 199 -15.92 14.94 16.25
C LYS A 199 -17.17 15.66 16.78
N ALA A 200 -18.12 16.01 15.94
CA ALA A 200 -19.38 16.63 16.35
C ALA A 200 -20.23 15.72 17.27
N ARG A 201 -20.06 14.39 17.18
CA ARG A 201 -20.64 13.42 18.11
C ARG A 201 -19.85 13.27 19.42
N GLY A 202 -18.77 13.99 19.58
CA GLY A 202 -17.93 13.95 20.78
C GLY A 202 -16.68 13.07 20.69
N MET A 203 -16.43 12.42 19.55
CA MET A 203 -15.22 11.59 19.38
C MET A 203 -13.96 12.42 19.64
N LYS A 204 -13.10 11.89 20.48
CA LYS A 204 -11.76 12.41 20.74
C LYS A 204 -10.76 11.86 19.74
N LEU A 205 -9.85 12.71 19.28
CA LEU A 205 -8.82 12.33 18.30
C LEU A 205 -7.43 12.58 18.87
N ILE A 206 -6.65 11.52 19.02
CA ILE A 206 -5.22 11.58 19.32
C ILE A 206 -4.49 11.30 18.01
N VAL A 207 -3.51 12.14 17.66
CA VAL A 207 -2.65 11.94 16.47
C VAL A 207 -1.20 11.99 16.89
N MET A 208 -0.43 10.98 16.51
CA MET A 208 1.01 10.91 16.67
C MET A 208 1.67 10.84 15.30
N ASP A 209 2.47 11.85 14.93
CA ASP A 209 3.11 11.96 13.60
C ASP A 209 4.28 12.97 13.69
N PRO A 210 5.44 12.74 13.07
CA PRO A 210 6.56 13.68 13.05
C PRO A 210 6.24 14.98 12.29
N ARG A 211 5.13 15.05 11.62
CA ARG A 211 4.61 16.22 10.93
C ARG A 211 3.22 16.61 11.44
N HIS A 212 2.96 17.90 11.62
CA HIS A 212 1.62 18.40 11.92
C HIS A 212 0.72 18.29 10.66
N THR A 213 0.20 17.08 10.43
CA THR A 213 -0.52 16.68 9.21
C THR A 213 -1.89 17.34 9.08
N GLU A 214 -2.53 17.15 7.92
CA GLU A 214 -3.91 17.57 7.68
C GLU A 214 -4.88 16.95 8.70
N THR A 215 -4.63 15.72 9.13
CA THR A 215 -5.41 15.04 10.18
C THR A 215 -5.08 15.59 11.56
N ALA A 216 -3.81 15.85 11.85
CA ALA A 216 -3.35 16.41 13.13
C ALA A 216 -3.97 17.76 13.45
N ARG A 217 -4.31 18.58 12.44
CA ARG A 217 -5.04 19.87 12.62
C ARG A 217 -6.41 19.72 13.27
N HIS A 218 -6.96 18.52 13.32
CA HIS A 218 -8.25 18.20 13.94
C HIS A 218 -8.09 17.45 15.26
N ALA A 219 -6.86 17.15 15.71
CA ALA A 219 -6.60 16.40 16.94
C ALA A 219 -7.01 17.17 18.19
N ASP A 220 -7.49 16.45 19.19
CA ASP A 220 -7.64 16.96 20.57
C ASP A 220 -6.31 16.87 21.31
N LEU A 221 -5.48 15.89 20.95
CA LEU A 221 -4.10 15.76 21.39
C LEU A 221 -3.21 15.41 20.19
N PHE A 222 -2.22 16.26 19.92
CA PHE A 222 -1.20 16.02 18.91
C PHE A 222 0.17 15.79 19.57
N VAL A 223 0.82 14.70 19.21
CA VAL A 223 2.15 14.30 19.67
C VAL A 223 3.08 14.23 18.47
N GLN A 224 4.24 14.91 18.57
CA GLN A 224 5.18 15.05 17.44
C GLN A 224 6.55 14.43 17.77
N PRO A 225 6.67 13.08 17.77
CA PRO A 225 7.89 12.40 18.18
C PRO A 225 8.98 12.41 17.10
N LEU A 226 10.19 12.06 17.47
CA LEU A 226 11.22 11.62 16.52
C LEU A 226 10.72 10.39 15.74
N PRO A 227 10.93 10.33 14.41
CA PRO A 227 10.63 9.13 13.63
C PRO A 227 11.27 7.89 14.23
N GLY A 228 10.49 6.80 14.33
CA GLY A 228 10.94 5.53 14.92
C GLY A 228 10.76 5.44 16.44
N GLN A 229 10.18 6.46 17.09
CA GLN A 229 9.89 6.42 18.53
C GLN A 229 8.43 6.07 18.85
N ASP A 230 7.66 5.62 17.85
CA ASP A 230 6.28 5.19 18.03
C ASP A 230 6.18 4.01 19.03
N GLY A 231 7.00 2.98 18.84
CA GLY A 231 7.03 1.79 19.71
C GLY A 231 7.32 2.09 21.17
N PRO A 232 8.40 2.80 21.51
CA PRO A 232 8.69 3.21 22.89
C PRO A 232 7.57 4.03 23.54
N ILE A 233 6.96 4.98 22.81
CA ILE A 233 5.84 5.79 23.34
C ILE A 233 4.65 4.88 23.64
N VAL A 234 4.29 3.98 22.72
CA VAL A 234 3.18 3.02 22.93
C VAL A 234 3.46 2.09 24.11
N ALA A 235 4.71 1.61 24.27
CA ALA A 235 5.11 0.82 25.44
C ALA A 235 4.95 1.59 26.77
N ALA A 236 5.34 2.87 26.81
CA ALA A 236 5.16 3.72 27.98
C ALA A 236 3.69 4.02 28.29
N VAL A 237 2.85 4.19 27.24
CA VAL A 237 1.40 4.34 27.39
C VAL A 237 0.79 3.04 27.94
N LEU A 238 1.17 1.86 27.41
CA LEU A 238 0.75 0.56 27.94
C LEU A 238 1.13 0.39 29.40
N ARG A 239 2.39 0.69 29.77
CA ARG A 239 2.85 0.67 31.15
C ARG A 239 1.95 1.54 32.04
N THR A 240 1.71 2.80 31.64
CA THR A 240 0.87 3.72 32.42
C THR A 240 -0.55 3.18 32.60
N ILE A 241 -1.18 2.64 31.54
CA ILE A 241 -2.52 2.06 31.61
C ILE A 241 -2.57 0.87 32.58
N LEU A 242 -1.55 0.01 32.54
CA LEU A 242 -1.48 -1.19 33.38
C LEU A 242 -1.16 -0.87 34.85
N GLU A 243 -0.28 0.09 35.14
CA GLU A 243 0.08 0.53 36.50
C GLU A 243 -1.09 1.26 37.19
N GLU A 244 -1.79 2.13 36.44
CA GLU A 244 -2.95 2.87 36.95
C GLU A 244 -4.26 2.05 37.00
N GLY A 245 -4.25 0.84 36.45
CA GLY A 245 -5.43 -0.05 36.45
C GLY A 245 -6.54 0.41 35.49
N TRP A 246 -6.25 1.19 34.44
CA TRP A 246 -7.23 1.71 33.48
C TRP A 246 -7.60 0.74 32.37
N TYR A 247 -7.00 -0.45 32.37
CA TYR A 247 -7.29 -1.50 31.40
C TYR A 247 -8.65 -2.18 31.69
N ASP A 248 -9.20 -2.87 30.69
CA ASP A 248 -10.43 -3.68 30.85
C ASP A 248 -10.08 -5.01 31.55
N LYS A 249 -10.18 -5.01 32.89
CA LYS A 249 -9.77 -6.15 33.69
C LYS A 249 -10.57 -7.41 33.34
N ALA A 250 -11.90 -7.31 33.19
CA ALA A 250 -12.75 -8.47 32.91
C ALA A 250 -12.38 -9.10 31.55
N PHE A 251 -12.17 -8.27 30.53
CA PHE A 251 -11.74 -8.76 29.24
C PHE A 251 -10.36 -9.42 29.29
N CYS A 252 -9.41 -8.80 29.97
CA CYS A 252 -8.05 -9.35 30.08
C CYS A 252 -8.04 -10.69 30.86
N ASP A 253 -8.78 -10.79 31.96
CA ASP A 253 -8.87 -12.02 32.74
C ASP A 253 -9.40 -13.19 31.90
N GLU A 254 -10.35 -12.93 31.00
CA GLU A 254 -10.96 -13.95 30.14
C GLU A 254 -10.13 -14.25 28.88
N HIS A 255 -9.63 -13.21 28.20
CA HIS A 255 -9.13 -13.34 26.82
C HIS A 255 -7.62 -13.13 26.65
N VAL A 256 -6.86 -12.77 27.70
CA VAL A 256 -5.40 -12.59 27.63
C VAL A 256 -4.67 -13.65 28.44
N ALA A 257 -3.74 -14.37 27.80
CA ALA A 257 -3.06 -15.50 28.44
C ALA A 257 -1.92 -15.06 29.38
N ASP A 258 -1.23 -13.96 29.05
CA ASP A 258 0.09 -13.61 29.56
C ASP A 258 0.22 -12.13 29.96
N LEU A 259 -0.82 -11.54 30.54
CA LEU A 259 -0.85 -10.12 30.92
C LEU A 259 0.30 -9.72 31.84
N ASP A 260 0.73 -10.61 32.75
CA ASP A 260 1.85 -10.34 33.64
C ASP A 260 3.19 -10.29 32.91
N LEU A 261 3.35 -11.07 31.82
CA LEU A 261 4.52 -10.94 30.94
C LEU A 261 4.54 -9.59 30.23
N LEU A 262 3.38 -9.12 29.75
CA LEU A 262 3.29 -7.77 29.16
C LEU A 262 3.67 -6.70 30.18
N ARG A 263 3.14 -6.79 31.44
CA ARG A 263 3.52 -5.86 32.53
C ARG A 263 5.02 -5.81 32.76
N ALA A 264 5.64 -6.98 32.86
CA ALA A 264 7.09 -7.08 33.06
C ALA A 264 7.88 -6.53 31.87
N ALA A 265 7.42 -6.82 30.64
CA ALA A 265 8.09 -6.42 29.42
C ALA A 265 8.06 -4.90 29.17
N VAL A 266 6.94 -4.21 29.50
CA VAL A 266 6.83 -2.75 29.34
C VAL A 266 7.36 -1.97 30.55
N ALA A 267 7.65 -2.61 31.69
CA ALA A 267 8.16 -1.95 32.90
C ALA A 267 9.42 -1.08 32.70
N PRO A 268 10.38 -1.41 31.83
CA PRO A 268 11.53 -0.55 31.56
C PRO A 268 11.22 0.76 30.84
N PHE A 269 10.04 0.86 30.18
CA PHE A 269 9.66 2.05 29.39
C PHE A 269 8.99 3.10 30.27
N ASP A 270 9.75 3.73 31.16
CA ASP A 270 9.23 4.83 31.98
C ASP A 270 8.98 6.10 31.16
N ALA A 271 7.96 6.87 31.56
CA ALA A 271 7.50 8.03 30.81
C ALA A 271 8.60 9.12 30.66
N VAL A 272 9.49 9.29 31.63
CA VAL A 272 10.55 10.33 31.59
C VAL A 272 11.61 9.94 30.55
N SER A 273 12.13 8.72 30.64
CA SER A 273 13.15 8.21 29.70
C SER A 273 12.61 8.17 28.27
N VAL A 274 11.36 7.70 28.11
CA VAL A 274 10.73 7.62 26.79
C VAL A 274 10.44 9.01 26.20
N ALA A 275 9.94 9.94 27.00
CA ALA A 275 9.72 11.31 26.54
C ALA A 275 11.01 11.99 26.10
N HIS A 276 12.11 11.79 26.86
CA HIS A 276 13.42 12.32 26.52
C HIS A 276 13.94 11.74 25.19
N ARG A 277 13.89 10.39 25.00
CA ARG A 277 14.38 9.76 23.76
C ARG A 277 13.52 10.09 22.53
N ALA A 278 12.22 10.32 22.72
CA ALA A 278 11.27 10.68 21.66
C ALA A 278 11.22 12.19 21.41
N ASP A 279 11.84 12.99 22.25
CA ASP A 279 11.84 14.46 22.25
C ASP A 279 10.41 15.03 22.25
N ILE A 280 9.62 14.60 23.24
CA ILE A 280 8.25 15.06 23.50
C ILE A 280 8.07 15.47 24.97
N PRO A 281 7.05 16.29 25.31
CA PRO A 281 6.68 16.56 26.70
C PRO A 281 6.25 15.27 27.42
N VAL A 282 6.78 15.04 28.61
CA VAL A 282 6.49 13.81 29.40
C VAL A 282 5.01 13.66 29.73
N GLU A 283 4.30 14.75 29.92
CA GLU A 283 2.88 14.79 30.24
C GLU A 283 2.01 14.18 29.10
N GLN A 284 2.49 14.24 27.85
CA GLN A 284 1.75 13.71 26.72
C GLN A 284 1.56 12.21 26.79
N ILE A 285 2.52 11.46 27.35
CA ILE A 285 2.38 9.99 27.53
C ILE A 285 1.20 9.69 28.44
N ARG A 286 1.10 10.39 29.58
CA ARG A 286 -0.02 10.25 30.50
C ARG A 286 -1.33 10.71 29.87
N GLN A 287 -1.34 11.83 29.16
CA GLN A 287 -2.53 12.34 28.46
C GLN A 287 -3.07 11.36 27.42
N ILE A 288 -2.20 10.65 26.67
CA ILE A 288 -2.63 9.58 25.75
C ILE A 288 -3.31 8.47 26.55
N ALA A 289 -2.69 7.97 27.61
CA ALA A 289 -3.22 6.89 28.42
C ALA A 289 -4.58 7.24 29.06
N GLU A 290 -4.71 8.45 29.62
CA GLU A 290 -5.95 8.97 30.19
C GLU A 290 -7.06 9.04 29.14
N MET A 291 -6.80 9.73 28.03
CA MET A 291 -7.79 9.93 26.98
C MET A 291 -8.17 8.60 26.33
N PHE A 292 -7.23 7.69 26.09
CA PHE A 292 -7.49 6.44 25.41
C PHE A 292 -8.17 5.39 26.29
N ALA A 293 -7.75 5.23 27.54
CA ALA A 293 -8.16 4.13 28.40
C ALA A 293 -9.07 4.52 29.57
N ARG A 294 -8.74 5.60 30.30
CA ARG A 294 -9.50 6.03 31.46
C ARG A 294 -10.84 6.67 31.08
N ASP A 295 -10.81 7.64 30.16
CA ASP A 295 -11.93 8.53 29.87
C ASP A 295 -12.92 7.97 28.84
N ASN A 296 -12.48 7.05 27.99
CA ASN A 296 -13.27 6.50 26.89
C ASN A 296 -13.26 4.97 26.89
N LYS A 297 -14.43 4.34 26.68
CA LYS A 297 -14.57 2.88 26.70
C LYS A 297 -14.68 2.26 25.31
N LYS A 298 -15.22 2.98 24.31
CA LYS A 298 -15.19 2.58 22.90
C LYS A 298 -14.12 3.36 22.17
N GLY A 299 -13.23 2.66 21.48
CA GLY A 299 -12.15 3.32 20.77
C GLY A 299 -11.32 2.40 19.94
N ILE A 300 -10.34 2.96 19.25
CA ILE A 300 -9.38 2.22 18.44
C ILE A 300 -8.03 2.93 18.42
N ALA A 301 -6.96 2.17 18.60
CA ALA A 301 -5.62 2.54 18.18
C ALA A 301 -5.37 1.95 16.80
N SER A 302 -4.96 2.77 15.85
CA SER A 302 -4.73 2.38 14.46
C SER A 302 -3.54 3.13 13.87
N SER A 303 -2.66 2.40 13.19
CA SER A 303 -1.50 2.96 12.49
C SER A 303 -1.76 3.15 10.99
N GLY A 304 -1.04 4.10 10.40
CA GLY A 304 -0.81 4.14 8.96
C GLY A 304 0.43 3.34 8.57
N THR A 305 1.10 3.73 7.48
CA THR A 305 2.36 3.14 7.03
C THR A 305 3.58 3.70 7.79
N GLY A 306 3.42 4.76 8.57
CA GLY A 306 4.53 5.39 9.30
C GLY A 306 5.30 4.41 10.18
N PRO A 307 4.65 3.76 11.15
CA PRO A 307 5.29 2.76 12.01
C PRO A 307 5.78 1.52 11.27
N ASP A 308 5.03 1.02 10.26
CA ASP A 308 5.41 -0.15 9.48
C ASP A 308 6.71 0.05 8.68
N MET A 309 6.99 1.27 8.26
CA MET A 309 8.17 1.64 7.47
C MET A 309 9.34 2.13 8.34
N GLY A 310 9.11 2.28 9.64
CA GLY A 310 10.13 2.68 10.61
C GLY A 310 11.01 1.54 11.12
N PRO A 311 12.01 1.84 11.95
CA PRO A 311 12.74 0.81 12.66
C PRO A 311 11.80 0.07 13.63
N HIS A 312 12.10 -1.20 13.91
CA HIS A 312 11.33 -2.03 14.85
C HIS A 312 9.83 -2.12 14.55
N SER A 313 9.46 -2.13 13.25
CA SER A 313 8.06 -2.04 12.83
C SER A 313 7.18 -3.20 13.35
N ASN A 314 7.70 -4.44 13.37
CA ASN A 314 6.94 -5.60 13.80
C ASN A 314 6.51 -5.51 15.27
N VAL A 315 7.44 -5.17 16.17
CA VAL A 315 7.12 -5.01 17.60
C VAL A 315 6.30 -3.74 17.85
N THR A 316 6.52 -2.67 17.09
CA THR A 316 5.73 -1.43 17.20
C THR A 316 4.26 -1.69 16.88
N GLU A 317 3.95 -2.36 15.78
CA GLU A 317 2.58 -2.75 15.42
C GLU A 317 1.99 -3.73 16.44
N HIS A 318 2.79 -4.64 16.98
CA HIS A 318 2.37 -5.55 18.04
C HIS A 318 1.95 -4.79 19.31
N LEU A 319 2.72 -3.80 19.75
CA LEU A 319 2.40 -2.95 20.91
C LEU A 319 1.15 -2.08 20.66
N ILE A 320 0.96 -1.57 19.44
CA ILE A 320 -0.25 -0.83 19.06
C ILE A 320 -1.48 -1.72 19.20
N GLU A 321 -1.40 -2.98 18.76
CA GLU A 321 -2.50 -3.90 18.94
C GLU A 321 -2.70 -4.31 20.40
N CYS A 322 -1.64 -4.44 21.19
CA CYS A 322 -1.74 -4.64 22.64
C CYS A 322 -2.53 -3.52 23.36
N LEU A 323 -2.48 -2.26 22.88
CA LEU A 323 -3.36 -1.19 23.39
C LEU A 323 -4.84 -1.53 23.20
N ASN A 324 -5.21 -2.03 22.00
CA ASN A 324 -6.57 -2.46 21.72
C ASN A 324 -6.97 -3.64 22.62
N VAL A 325 -6.06 -4.61 22.81
CA VAL A 325 -6.28 -5.80 23.65
C VAL A 325 -6.53 -5.41 25.11
N VAL A 326 -5.60 -4.69 25.73
CA VAL A 326 -5.73 -4.38 27.16
C VAL A 326 -6.93 -3.48 27.47
N CYS A 327 -7.36 -2.66 26.52
CA CYS A 327 -8.54 -1.81 26.64
C CYS A 327 -9.82 -2.47 26.11
N GLY A 328 -9.78 -3.73 25.64
CA GLY A 328 -10.93 -4.49 25.16
C GLY A 328 -11.68 -3.85 23.99
N ARG A 329 -10.95 -3.32 22.99
CA ARG A 329 -11.50 -2.54 21.86
C ARG A 329 -12.10 -3.40 20.74
N TYR A 330 -12.97 -4.35 21.11
CA TYR A 330 -13.50 -5.38 20.23
C TYR A 330 -15.02 -5.49 20.33
N THR A 331 -15.64 -5.93 19.22
CA THR A 331 -17.09 -6.20 19.13
C THR A 331 -17.45 -7.35 20.09
N ARG A 332 -18.41 -7.13 20.99
CA ARG A 332 -18.83 -8.09 22.00
C ARG A 332 -19.99 -8.97 21.50
N GLU A 333 -20.21 -10.10 22.17
CA GLU A 333 -21.38 -10.95 21.97
C GLU A 333 -22.68 -10.11 21.91
N GLY A 334 -23.51 -10.37 20.89
CA GLY A 334 -24.75 -9.65 20.63
C GLY A 334 -24.61 -8.27 20.00
N GLU A 335 -23.39 -7.71 19.91
CA GLU A 335 -23.18 -6.46 19.17
C GLU A 335 -23.18 -6.69 17.66
N GLU A 336 -23.56 -5.67 16.91
CA GLU A 336 -23.59 -5.68 15.44
C GLU A 336 -22.18 -5.74 14.85
N ILE A 337 -21.97 -6.67 13.91
CA ILE A 337 -20.83 -6.67 13.01
C ILE A 337 -21.19 -5.78 11.82
N THR A 338 -20.77 -4.54 11.83
CA THR A 338 -21.22 -3.46 10.93
C THR A 338 -21.07 -3.77 9.44
N ASN A 339 -20.06 -4.52 9.04
CA ASN A 339 -19.86 -4.96 7.66
C ASN A 339 -19.13 -6.31 7.65
N ALA A 340 -19.90 -7.36 7.41
CA ALA A 340 -19.40 -8.72 7.29
C ALA A 340 -18.93 -9.08 5.85
N GLY A 341 -18.86 -8.11 4.93
CA GLY A 341 -18.53 -8.31 3.52
C GLY A 341 -19.75 -8.57 2.66
N PHE A 342 -19.61 -8.29 1.36
CA PHE A 342 -20.64 -8.54 0.35
C PHE A 342 -20.22 -9.64 -0.66
N LEU A 343 -19.04 -9.48 -1.28
CA LEU A 343 -18.51 -10.45 -2.26
C LEU A 343 -17.97 -11.70 -1.54
N PHE A 344 -17.38 -11.51 -0.37
CA PHE A 344 -16.85 -12.58 0.47
C PHE A 344 -17.41 -12.44 1.90
N PRO A 345 -18.69 -12.71 2.11
CA PRO A 345 -19.32 -12.53 3.41
C PRO A 345 -18.78 -13.55 4.43
N THR A 346 -18.41 -13.04 5.60
CA THR A 346 -17.99 -13.88 6.72
C THR A 346 -19.17 -14.38 7.56
N GLY A 347 -20.34 -13.75 7.43
CA GLY A 347 -21.49 -14.01 8.29
C GLY A 347 -21.26 -13.59 9.74
N SER A 348 -22.07 -14.13 10.64
CA SER A 348 -21.91 -13.96 12.09
C SER A 348 -20.71 -14.75 12.58
N LEU A 349 -19.83 -14.10 13.33
CA LEU A 349 -18.60 -14.65 13.86
C LEU A 349 -18.62 -14.63 15.39
N PRO A 350 -18.00 -15.60 16.08
CA PRO A 350 -17.97 -15.61 17.53
C PRO A 350 -17.09 -14.48 18.08
N ALA A 351 -17.52 -13.90 19.22
CA ALA A 351 -16.78 -12.93 19.98
C ALA A 351 -15.64 -13.62 20.75
N GLN A 352 -14.58 -13.99 20.06
CA GLN A 352 -13.46 -14.74 20.61
C GLN A 352 -12.15 -14.48 19.87
N VAL A 353 -11.06 -14.82 20.51
CA VAL A 353 -9.74 -14.85 19.88
C VAL A 353 -9.60 -16.09 19.00
N VAL A 354 -9.07 -15.92 17.81
CA VAL A 354 -8.59 -16.98 16.92
C VAL A 354 -7.16 -16.68 16.52
N ARG A 355 -6.40 -17.73 16.21
CA ARG A 355 -5.01 -17.61 15.83
C ARG A 355 -4.81 -18.00 14.37
N LEU A 356 -4.19 -17.13 13.61
CA LEU A 356 -3.74 -17.47 12.26
C LEU A 356 -2.43 -18.28 12.33
N PRO A 357 -2.22 -19.19 11.37
CA PRO A 357 -0.93 -19.87 11.27
C PRO A 357 0.20 -18.89 10.99
N ARG A 358 1.39 -19.16 11.52
CA ARG A 358 2.62 -18.44 11.19
C ARG A 358 3.11 -18.94 9.82
N THR A 359 2.61 -18.34 8.75
CA THR A 359 2.90 -18.79 7.37
C THR A 359 4.38 -18.72 7.03
N TRP A 360 5.13 -17.80 7.65
CA TRP A 360 6.59 -17.69 7.48
C TRP A 360 7.38 -18.85 8.06
N ASP A 361 6.78 -19.68 8.89
CA ASP A 361 7.37 -20.92 9.42
C ASP A 361 6.98 -22.14 8.58
N MET A 362 6.12 -21.99 7.59
CA MET A 362 5.52 -23.04 6.78
C MET A 362 5.83 -22.87 5.29
N GLY A 363 5.65 -23.95 4.51
CA GLY A 363 5.72 -23.91 3.05
C GLY A 363 7.13 -23.66 2.47
N PRO A 364 7.18 -23.26 1.21
CA PRO A 364 8.44 -22.94 0.53
C PRO A 364 9.11 -21.74 1.17
N ARG A 365 10.45 -21.84 1.31
CA ARG A 365 11.27 -20.79 1.91
C ARG A 365 11.94 -19.94 0.83
N ASN A 366 12.03 -18.64 1.06
CA ASN A 366 12.87 -17.80 0.22
C ASN A 366 14.33 -18.26 0.33
N ARG A 367 14.98 -18.47 -0.81
CA ARG A 367 16.36 -19.00 -0.90
C ARG A 367 17.42 -18.02 -0.39
N ILE A 368 17.09 -16.74 -0.25
CA ILE A 368 18.04 -15.70 0.18
C ILE A 368 18.04 -15.54 1.71
N ASN A 369 16.86 -15.35 2.30
CA ASN A 369 16.76 -15.06 3.73
C ASN A 369 16.18 -16.21 4.57
N GLY A 370 15.71 -17.30 3.93
CA GLY A 370 15.18 -18.47 4.61
C GLY A 370 13.79 -18.31 5.23
N TYR A 371 13.09 -17.20 5.03
CA TYR A 371 11.73 -17.00 5.53
C TYR A 371 10.69 -17.57 4.57
N GLY A 372 9.58 -18.07 5.10
CA GLY A 372 8.39 -18.42 4.34
C GLY A 372 7.55 -17.18 4.00
N PRO A 373 6.47 -17.35 3.20
CA PRO A 373 5.67 -16.23 2.73
C PRO A 373 4.88 -15.56 3.86
N VAL A 374 4.70 -14.26 3.76
CA VAL A 374 3.78 -13.47 4.58
C VAL A 374 2.55 -13.15 3.73
N CYS A 375 1.37 -13.60 4.14
CA CYS A 375 0.13 -13.47 3.34
C CYS A 375 0.24 -14.00 1.90
N GLY A 376 0.98 -15.09 1.68
CA GLY A 376 1.17 -15.69 0.37
C GLY A 376 2.17 -14.94 -0.52
N GLU A 377 2.92 -13.99 0.02
CA GLU A 377 3.93 -13.22 -0.72
C GLU A 377 5.33 -13.37 -0.11
N MET A 378 6.34 -13.47 -0.97
CA MET A 378 7.74 -13.49 -0.56
C MET A 378 8.23 -12.09 -0.19
N GLN A 379 9.34 -12.01 0.55
CA GLN A 379 9.95 -10.75 0.98
C GLN A 379 10.49 -9.96 -0.22
N THR A 380 9.89 -8.84 -0.53
CA THR A 380 10.24 -8.01 -1.69
C THR A 380 11.65 -7.43 -1.60
N SER A 381 12.18 -7.22 -0.40
CA SER A 381 13.58 -6.83 -0.19
C SER A 381 14.58 -7.87 -0.70
N ALA A 382 14.20 -9.15 -0.73
CA ALA A 382 15.04 -10.23 -1.24
C ALA A 382 14.93 -10.44 -2.77
N MET A 383 13.97 -9.78 -3.44
CA MET A 383 13.69 -10.03 -4.86
C MET A 383 14.89 -9.74 -5.77
N ALA A 384 15.64 -8.65 -5.51
CA ALA A 384 16.82 -8.34 -6.30
C ALA A 384 17.90 -9.44 -6.17
N ASP A 385 18.13 -9.95 -4.98
CA ASP A 385 19.07 -11.05 -4.73
C ASP A 385 18.58 -12.37 -5.32
N ASP A 386 17.28 -12.63 -5.27
CA ASP A 386 16.67 -13.82 -5.88
C ASP A 386 16.87 -13.87 -7.41
N ILE A 387 16.96 -12.71 -8.04
CA ILE A 387 17.29 -12.56 -9.46
C ILE A 387 18.79 -12.62 -9.71
N LEU A 388 19.61 -11.92 -8.91
CA LEU A 388 21.04 -11.73 -9.17
C LEU A 388 21.89 -12.93 -8.75
N GLN A 389 21.59 -13.56 -7.61
CA GLN A 389 22.43 -14.63 -7.07
C GLN A 389 22.20 -15.93 -7.82
N PRO A 390 23.26 -16.53 -8.42
CA PRO A 390 23.11 -17.78 -9.15
C PRO A 390 22.80 -18.95 -8.20
N GLY A 391 22.17 -19.98 -8.75
CA GLY A 391 21.89 -21.23 -8.03
C GLY A 391 20.46 -21.75 -8.26
N PRO A 392 20.12 -22.91 -7.69
CA PRO A 392 18.80 -23.51 -7.83
C PRO A 392 17.70 -22.54 -7.40
N GLY A 393 16.66 -22.43 -8.21
CA GLY A 393 15.53 -21.52 -7.97
C GLY A 393 15.84 -20.03 -8.18
N GLN A 394 16.96 -19.68 -8.84
CA GLN A 394 17.21 -18.30 -9.29
C GLN A 394 16.10 -17.83 -10.21
N VAL A 395 15.54 -16.63 -9.95
CA VAL A 395 14.52 -16.03 -10.81
C VAL A 395 15.13 -15.64 -12.16
N LYS A 396 14.56 -16.18 -13.24
CA LYS A 396 14.94 -15.93 -14.63
C LYS A 396 13.85 -15.19 -15.39
N PHE A 397 12.59 -15.41 -15.01
CA PHE A 397 11.42 -14.76 -15.56
C PHE A 397 10.72 -13.95 -14.48
N LEU A 398 10.44 -12.69 -14.79
CA LEU A 398 9.60 -11.82 -13.95
C LEU A 398 8.41 -11.29 -14.77
N PHE A 399 7.22 -11.47 -14.22
CA PHE A 399 6.00 -10.85 -14.73
C PHE A 399 5.62 -9.66 -13.83
N ASN A 400 5.64 -8.45 -14.37
CA ASN A 400 5.25 -7.23 -13.65
C ASN A 400 3.84 -6.79 -14.05
N LEU A 401 2.93 -6.73 -13.09
CA LEU A 401 1.55 -6.34 -13.28
C LEU A 401 1.26 -4.98 -12.64
N GLY A 402 1.21 -3.94 -13.45
CA GLY A 402 0.84 -2.59 -13.02
C GLY A 402 1.68 -2.07 -11.85
N GLY A 403 2.95 -2.42 -11.81
CA GLY A 403 3.92 -2.04 -10.78
C GLY A 403 5.13 -1.32 -11.35
N ASN A 404 5.88 -0.62 -10.48
CA ASN A 404 7.10 0.07 -10.87
C ASN A 404 8.28 -0.32 -9.96
N PRO A 405 8.68 -1.63 -9.94
CA PRO A 405 9.73 -2.11 -9.05
C PRO A 405 11.08 -1.38 -9.23
N ALA A 406 11.38 -0.88 -10.43
CA ALA A 406 12.58 -0.08 -10.67
C ALA A 406 12.67 1.21 -9.83
N THR A 407 11.54 1.70 -9.28
CA THR A 407 11.52 2.93 -8.46
C THR A 407 10.86 2.74 -7.09
N CYS A 408 10.02 1.71 -6.90
CA CYS A 408 9.31 1.52 -5.63
C CYS A 408 9.99 0.50 -4.71
N VAL A 409 10.85 -0.39 -5.22
CA VAL A 409 11.60 -1.34 -4.39
C VAL A 409 12.87 -0.66 -3.85
N PRO A 410 13.15 -0.77 -2.54
CA PRO A 410 14.37 -0.25 -1.93
C PRO A 410 15.66 -0.82 -2.54
N ASP A 411 16.74 -0.09 -2.36
CA ASP A 411 18.01 -0.28 -3.07
C ASP A 411 17.79 -0.23 -4.59
N GLN A 412 17.38 0.95 -5.05
CA GLN A 412 17.00 1.13 -6.45
C GLN A 412 18.08 0.68 -7.42
N ARG A 413 19.37 0.92 -7.14
CA ARG A 413 20.48 0.54 -8.03
C ARG A 413 20.58 -0.96 -8.18
N LYS A 414 20.53 -1.68 -7.07
CA LYS A 414 20.54 -3.15 -7.02
C LYS A 414 19.33 -3.74 -7.75
N MET A 415 18.14 -3.15 -7.53
CA MET A 415 16.90 -3.59 -8.18
C MET A 415 16.96 -3.38 -9.71
N VAL A 416 17.43 -2.22 -10.18
CA VAL A 416 17.59 -1.97 -11.62
C VAL A 416 18.61 -2.92 -12.24
N GLN A 417 19.72 -3.21 -11.56
CA GLN A 417 20.68 -4.23 -12.01
C GLN A 417 20.02 -5.61 -12.12
N ALA A 418 19.20 -5.98 -11.13
CA ALA A 418 18.49 -7.26 -11.14
C ALA A 418 17.52 -7.34 -12.34
N LEU A 419 16.70 -6.32 -12.55
CA LEU A 419 15.74 -6.30 -13.66
C LEU A 419 16.41 -6.40 -15.03
N ARG A 420 17.60 -5.78 -15.21
CA ARG A 420 18.41 -5.89 -16.44
C ARG A 420 19.01 -7.26 -16.67
N SER A 421 19.21 -8.06 -15.61
CA SER A 421 19.82 -9.38 -15.70
C SER A 421 18.83 -10.51 -15.99
N LEU A 422 17.53 -10.24 -15.99
CA LEU A 422 16.50 -11.24 -16.27
C LEU A 422 16.59 -11.78 -17.70
N GLU A 423 16.38 -13.07 -17.87
CA GLU A 423 16.30 -13.70 -19.20
C GLU A 423 15.01 -13.33 -19.93
N LEU A 424 13.91 -13.17 -19.18
CA LEU A 424 12.64 -12.66 -19.69
C LEU A 424 11.95 -11.78 -18.65
N PHE A 425 11.66 -10.54 -19.04
CA PHE A 425 10.94 -9.58 -18.23
C PHE A 425 9.76 -9.02 -19.03
N VAL A 426 8.54 -9.21 -18.51
CA VAL A 426 7.29 -8.79 -19.15
C VAL A 426 6.54 -7.84 -18.23
N SER A 427 6.09 -6.72 -18.75
CA SER A 427 5.26 -5.76 -18.01
C SER A 427 3.90 -5.58 -18.68
N ILE A 428 2.82 -5.66 -17.88
CA ILE A 428 1.52 -5.10 -18.27
C ILE A 428 1.47 -3.68 -17.71
N GLU A 429 1.49 -2.68 -18.60
CA GLU A 429 1.62 -1.27 -18.23
C GLU A 429 1.05 -0.37 -19.34
N PRO A 430 0.14 0.58 -19.04
CA PRO A 430 -0.44 1.47 -20.04
C PRO A 430 0.49 2.61 -20.49
N PHE A 431 1.61 2.82 -19.81
CA PHE A 431 2.56 3.91 -20.09
C PHE A 431 4.00 3.40 -20.07
N MET A 432 4.88 4.12 -20.72
CA MET A 432 6.32 3.88 -20.60
C MET A 432 6.79 4.38 -19.22
N THR A 433 6.91 3.45 -18.25
CA THR A 433 7.47 3.70 -16.92
C THR A 433 8.96 3.32 -16.88
N PRO A 434 9.72 3.74 -15.85
CA PRO A 434 11.10 3.25 -15.69
C PRO A 434 11.21 1.73 -15.70
N THR A 435 10.26 1.03 -15.11
CA THR A 435 10.21 -0.44 -15.14
C THR A 435 9.89 -0.98 -16.53
N ALA A 436 8.89 -0.41 -17.20
CA ALA A 436 8.53 -0.82 -18.56
C ALA A 436 9.72 -0.65 -19.52
N HIS A 437 10.51 0.43 -19.37
CA HIS A 437 11.71 0.67 -20.17
C HIS A 437 12.77 -0.44 -20.02
N LEU A 438 12.79 -1.17 -18.92
CA LEU A 438 13.70 -2.31 -18.70
C LEU A 438 13.12 -3.64 -19.21
N SER A 439 11.82 -3.70 -19.52
CA SER A 439 11.14 -4.94 -19.92
C SER A 439 11.52 -5.38 -21.34
N HIS A 440 11.52 -6.69 -21.56
CA HIS A 440 11.67 -7.27 -22.90
C HIS A 440 10.38 -7.13 -23.72
N TYR A 441 9.23 -7.24 -23.05
CA TYR A 441 7.91 -7.01 -23.64
C TYR A 441 7.06 -6.12 -22.75
N ILE A 442 6.33 -5.18 -23.37
CA ILE A 442 5.35 -4.33 -22.70
C ILE A 442 4.00 -4.60 -23.35
N LEU A 443 3.03 -5.06 -22.55
CA LEU A 443 1.68 -5.37 -22.99
C LEU A 443 0.75 -4.28 -22.42
N PRO A 444 0.24 -3.35 -23.26
CA PRO A 444 -0.65 -2.29 -22.79
C PRO A 444 -2.03 -2.84 -22.47
N PRO A 445 -2.57 -2.63 -21.24
CA PRO A 445 -3.89 -3.10 -20.89
C PRO A 445 -4.98 -2.11 -21.31
N ARG A 446 -6.24 -2.62 -21.34
CA ARG A 446 -7.42 -1.76 -21.33
C ARG A 446 -7.42 -0.89 -20.08
N MET A 447 -7.82 0.38 -20.22
CA MET A 447 -7.96 1.31 -19.10
C MET A 447 -9.24 1.02 -18.31
N PHE A 448 -9.32 1.54 -17.08
CA PHE A 448 -10.38 1.14 -16.14
C PHE A 448 -11.82 1.48 -16.57
N TYR A 449 -12.07 2.44 -17.46
CA TYR A 449 -13.40 2.68 -18.03
C TYR A 449 -13.66 1.91 -19.36
N GLU A 450 -12.66 1.21 -19.87
CA GLU A 450 -12.75 0.38 -21.06
C GLU A 450 -13.05 -1.10 -20.75
N ARG A 451 -13.37 -1.41 -19.50
CA ARG A 451 -13.61 -2.77 -19.02
C ARG A 451 -14.71 -2.80 -17.95
N ALA A 452 -15.43 -3.90 -17.90
CA ALA A 452 -16.36 -4.16 -16.82
C ALA A 452 -15.62 -4.47 -15.52
N ASP A 453 -16.21 -4.16 -14.36
CA ASP A 453 -15.58 -4.46 -13.07
C ASP A 453 -16.54 -4.41 -11.89
N LEU A 454 -16.03 -4.92 -10.75
CA LEU A 454 -16.57 -4.82 -9.40
C LEU A 454 -15.58 -4.09 -8.50
N PRO A 455 -16.01 -3.42 -7.41
CA PRO A 455 -15.10 -2.95 -6.38
C PRO A 455 -14.32 -4.13 -5.79
N MET A 456 -13.01 -3.92 -5.56
CA MET A 456 -12.19 -4.96 -4.96
C MET A 456 -12.69 -5.34 -3.56
N HIS A 457 -12.69 -6.63 -3.26
CA HIS A 457 -13.30 -7.17 -2.05
C HIS A 457 -12.39 -7.15 -0.81
N ILE A 458 -11.07 -7.10 -0.98
CA ILE A 458 -10.12 -7.27 0.12
C ILE A 458 -10.25 -6.20 1.23
N PHE A 459 -10.77 -5.02 0.89
CA PHE A 459 -10.99 -3.95 1.85
C PHE A 459 -12.47 -3.63 2.08
N GLU A 460 -13.41 -4.43 1.54
CA GLU A 460 -14.83 -4.14 1.66
C GLU A 460 -15.30 -4.03 3.12
N GLN A 461 -14.80 -4.93 3.99
CA GLN A 461 -15.13 -4.95 5.41
C GLN A 461 -14.56 -3.78 6.21
N VAL A 462 -13.48 -3.16 5.73
CA VAL A 462 -12.78 -2.10 6.43
C VAL A 462 -13.21 -0.71 5.94
N LEU A 463 -13.32 -0.54 4.63
CA LEU A 463 -13.54 0.76 4.02
C LEU A 463 -15.02 1.10 3.79
N TYR A 464 -15.88 0.10 3.63
CA TYR A 464 -17.30 0.36 3.42
C TYR A 464 -18.07 0.34 4.74
N PRO A 465 -19.03 1.26 4.92
CA PRO A 465 -19.82 1.31 6.15
C PRO A 465 -20.82 0.16 6.28
N ARG A 466 -21.19 -0.49 5.18
CA ARG A 466 -22.13 -1.64 5.12
C ARG A 466 -21.69 -2.58 3.98
N PRO A 467 -22.18 -3.84 3.99
CA PRO A 467 -21.96 -4.76 2.86
C PRO A 467 -22.47 -4.15 1.54
N TYR A 468 -21.57 -3.99 0.60
CA TYR A 468 -21.81 -3.27 -0.65
C TYR A 468 -20.96 -3.81 -1.77
N THR A 469 -21.56 -3.92 -2.97
CA THR A 469 -20.83 -4.09 -4.22
C THR A 469 -21.53 -3.31 -5.34
N ARG A 470 -20.89 -3.24 -6.50
CA ARG A 470 -21.40 -2.51 -7.65
C ARG A 470 -20.81 -3.07 -8.93
N TYR A 471 -21.65 -3.49 -9.85
CA TYR A 471 -21.20 -3.79 -11.21
C TYR A 471 -21.14 -2.49 -12.02
N THR A 472 -20.11 -2.37 -12.86
CA THR A 472 -20.06 -1.34 -13.91
C THR A 472 -19.62 -1.99 -15.21
N PRO A 473 -20.37 -1.79 -16.32
CA PRO A 473 -19.95 -2.27 -17.63
C PRO A 473 -18.77 -1.42 -18.15
N SER A 474 -18.17 -1.84 -19.25
CA SER A 474 -17.32 -0.98 -20.06
C SER A 474 -18.10 0.24 -20.54
N LEU A 475 -17.55 1.45 -20.38
CA LEU A 475 -18.20 2.70 -20.76
C LEU A 475 -17.71 3.24 -22.08
N THR A 476 -16.51 2.88 -22.45
CA THR A 476 -15.81 3.32 -23.66
C THR A 476 -14.97 2.16 -24.21
N TYR A 477 -14.36 2.37 -25.33
CA TYR A 477 -13.49 1.39 -25.99
C TYR A 477 -12.09 1.97 -26.15
N PRO A 478 -11.05 1.11 -26.25
CA PRO A 478 -9.73 1.54 -26.68
C PRO A 478 -9.81 2.28 -28.02
N PRO A 479 -8.93 3.25 -28.29
CA PRO A 479 -8.88 3.95 -29.58
C PRO A 479 -8.86 2.96 -30.76
N ALA A 480 -9.54 3.29 -31.85
CA ALA A 480 -9.60 2.45 -33.03
C ALA A 480 -8.20 2.09 -33.55
N GLY A 481 -7.98 0.83 -33.88
CA GLY A 481 -6.70 0.29 -34.30
C GLY A 481 -5.74 -0.05 -33.17
N SER A 482 -6.14 0.09 -31.90
CA SER A 482 -5.35 -0.37 -30.76
C SER A 482 -5.28 -1.90 -30.70
N ASP A 483 -4.17 -2.42 -30.16
CA ASP A 483 -3.97 -3.84 -29.88
C ASP A 483 -3.59 -3.99 -28.39
N VAL A 484 -4.58 -3.78 -27.53
CA VAL A 484 -4.43 -3.80 -26.07
C VAL A 484 -5.01 -5.10 -25.49
N CYS A 485 -4.47 -5.55 -24.36
CA CYS A 485 -4.87 -6.79 -23.70
C CYS A 485 -5.82 -6.54 -22.51
N THR A 486 -6.45 -7.63 -22.03
CA THR A 486 -6.85 -7.76 -20.64
C THR A 486 -5.85 -8.66 -19.93
N GLU A 487 -5.70 -8.52 -18.61
CA GLU A 487 -4.73 -9.31 -17.87
C GLU A 487 -5.09 -10.80 -17.88
N PHE A 488 -6.38 -11.13 -17.86
CA PHE A 488 -6.81 -12.53 -17.90
C PHE A 488 -6.56 -13.20 -19.25
N ASP A 489 -6.63 -12.45 -20.39
CA ASP A 489 -6.21 -12.94 -21.70
C ASP A 489 -4.76 -13.43 -21.65
N VAL A 490 -3.88 -12.59 -21.08
CA VAL A 490 -2.45 -12.89 -21.02
C VAL A 490 -2.20 -14.13 -20.17
N PHE A 491 -2.75 -14.19 -18.96
CA PHE A 491 -2.51 -15.32 -18.06
C PHE A 491 -3.12 -16.61 -18.58
N TRP A 492 -4.30 -16.54 -19.20
CA TRP A 492 -4.94 -17.71 -19.81
C TRP A 492 -4.10 -18.29 -20.97
N HIS A 493 -3.64 -17.45 -21.90
CA HIS A 493 -2.81 -17.89 -23.02
C HIS A 493 -1.47 -18.48 -22.56
N LEU A 494 -0.79 -17.86 -21.59
CA LEU A 494 0.48 -18.37 -21.05
C LEU A 494 0.29 -19.70 -20.32
N ALA A 495 -0.77 -19.85 -19.51
CA ALA A 495 -1.08 -21.12 -18.85
C ALA A 495 -1.43 -22.23 -19.88
N LYS A 496 -2.25 -21.92 -20.88
CA LYS A 496 -2.59 -22.85 -21.97
C LYS A 496 -1.34 -23.33 -22.72
N ARG A 497 -0.40 -22.40 -23.02
CA ARG A 497 0.87 -22.72 -23.68
C ARG A 497 1.72 -23.70 -22.88
N LEU A 498 1.65 -23.66 -21.57
CA LEU A 498 2.36 -24.57 -20.64
C LEU A 498 1.54 -25.83 -20.30
N GLY A 499 0.33 -26.01 -20.88
CA GLY A 499 -0.55 -27.13 -20.55
C GLY A 499 -1.04 -27.11 -19.11
N LYS A 500 -1.22 -25.91 -18.52
CA LYS A 500 -1.67 -25.72 -17.13
C LYS A 500 -3.10 -25.21 -17.07
N THR A 501 -3.85 -25.63 -16.03
CA THR A 501 -5.19 -25.16 -15.75
C THR A 501 -5.16 -24.15 -14.59
N ILE A 502 -5.71 -22.97 -14.80
CA ILE A 502 -5.85 -21.97 -13.74
C ILE A 502 -7.10 -22.31 -12.93
N HIS A 503 -6.98 -22.35 -11.61
CA HIS A 503 -8.12 -22.50 -10.69
C HIS A 503 -8.43 -21.14 -10.05
N PHE A 504 -9.23 -20.33 -10.74
CA PHE A 504 -9.56 -18.99 -10.30
C PHE A 504 -10.61 -19.04 -9.18
N HIS A 505 -10.27 -18.52 -8.00
CA HIS A 505 -11.05 -18.69 -6.76
C HIS A 505 -11.43 -20.17 -6.49
N GLY A 506 -10.56 -21.11 -6.84
CA GLY A 506 -10.77 -22.55 -6.71
C GLY A 506 -11.64 -23.18 -7.81
N ILE A 507 -12.12 -22.39 -8.77
CA ILE A 507 -12.91 -22.86 -9.92
C ILE A 507 -11.97 -23.03 -11.11
N PRO A 508 -11.87 -24.24 -11.72
CA PRO A 508 -11.04 -24.44 -12.88
C PRO A 508 -11.59 -23.66 -14.08
N LEU A 509 -10.73 -22.89 -14.75
CA LEU A 509 -11.09 -22.23 -16.01
C LEU A 509 -11.10 -23.23 -17.16
N ASP A 510 -11.97 -23.02 -18.14
CA ASP A 510 -11.92 -23.73 -19.40
C ASP A 510 -10.67 -23.27 -20.18
N MET A 511 -9.75 -24.21 -20.43
CA MET A 511 -8.51 -23.92 -21.15
C MET A 511 -8.64 -24.14 -22.67
N GLU A 512 -9.80 -24.58 -23.15
CA GLU A 512 -10.10 -24.62 -24.57
C GLU A 512 -10.84 -23.38 -25.06
N GLN A 513 -11.80 -22.91 -24.26
CA GLN A 513 -12.54 -21.68 -24.52
C GLN A 513 -12.26 -20.65 -23.46
N MET A 514 -11.64 -19.54 -23.86
CA MET A 514 -11.33 -18.45 -22.93
C MET A 514 -12.63 -17.84 -22.37
N PRO A 515 -12.74 -17.67 -21.03
CA PRO A 515 -13.92 -17.06 -20.43
C PRO A 515 -14.05 -15.59 -20.83
N THR A 516 -15.27 -15.11 -20.89
CA THR A 516 -15.58 -13.70 -21.07
C THR A 516 -15.31 -12.90 -19.79
N GLU A 517 -15.20 -11.58 -19.91
CA GLU A 517 -15.02 -10.67 -18.76
C GLU A 517 -16.17 -10.82 -17.74
N ASP A 518 -17.41 -10.95 -18.20
CA ASP A 518 -18.58 -11.18 -17.32
C ASP A 518 -18.52 -12.53 -16.58
N GLU A 519 -18.05 -13.60 -17.24
CA GLU A 519 -17.87 -14.90 -16.60
C GLU A 519 -16.78 -14.84 -15.53
N MET A 520 -15.68 -14.14 -15.78
CA MET A 520 -14.63 -13.93 -14.77
C MET A 520 -15.16 -13.14 -13.56
N LEU A 521 -15.95 -12.10 -13.77
CA LEU A 521 -16.59 -11.33 -12.69
C LEU A 521 -17.66 -12.14 -11.95
N ALA A 522 -18.40 -13.02 -12.65
CA ALA A 522 -19.34 -13.95 -12.02
C ALA A 522 -18.60 -14.93 -11.08
N ILE A 523 -17.40 -15.39 -11.46
CA ILE A 523 -16.56 -16.20 -10.57
C ILE A 523 -16.14 -15.40 -9.32
N VAL A 524 -15.72 -14.13 -9.46
CA VAL A 524 -15.43 -13.28 -8.29
C VAL A 524 -16.65 -13.17 -7.37
N ALA A 525 -17.84 -13.04 -7.93
CA ALA A 525 -19.09 -12.87 -7.18
C ALA A 525 -19.76 -14.20 -6.74
N HIS A 526 -19.15 -15.37 -6.94
CA HIS A 526 -19.79 -16.67 -6.72
C HIS A 526 -20.26 -16.94 -5.27
N LYS A 527 -19.69 -16.24 -4.29
CA LYS A 527 -20.07 -16.29 -2.86
C LYS A 527 -20.81 -15.05 -2.38
N ALA A 528 -21.12 -14.12 -3.27
CA ALA A 528 -21.71 -12.84 -2.92
C ALA A 528 -23.09 -13.00 -2.24
N LEU A 529 -23.49 -12.00 -1.45
CA LEU A 529 -24.80 -11.94 -0.77
C LEU A 529 -26.00 -11.82 -1.72
N ALA A 530 -25.76 -11.56 -3.02
CA ALA A 530 -26.78 -11.52 -4.05
C ALA A 530 -26.32 -12.29 -5.30
N PRO A 531 -27.25 -12.87 -6.09
CA PRO A 531 -26.95 -13.51 -7.35
C PRO A 531 -26.30 -12.52 -8.35
N TRP A 532 -25.44 -13.04 -9.22
CA TRP A 532 -24.73 -12.24 -10.24
C TRP A 532 -25.66 -11.38 -11.09
N ASP A 533 -26.77 -11.95 -11.59
CA ASP A 533 -27.73 -11.22 -12.42
C ASP A 533 -28.41 -10.05 -11.67
N GLU A 534 -28.63 -10.19 -10.37
CA GLU A 534 -29.16 -9.11 -9.52
C GLU A 534 -28.13 -8.01 -9.34
N ILE A 535 -26.87 -8.35 -9.07
CA ILE A 535 -25.77 -7.39 -8.94
C ILE A 535 -25.64 -6.56 -10.23
N LYS A 536 -25.78 -7.17 -11.40
CA LYS A 536 -25.69 -6.49 -12.71
C LYS A 536 -26.83 -5.51 -12.98
N GLN A 537 -27.99 -5.72 -12.37
CA GLN A 537 -29.17 -4.86 -12.59
C GLN A 537 -29.19 -3.62 -11.67
N GLU A 538 -28.45 -3.64 -10.59
CA GLU A 538 -28.41 -2.55 -9.60
C GLU A 538 -27.49 -1.41 -10.03
N THR A 539 -28.06 -0.39 -10.68
CA THR A 539 -27.30 0.74 -11.27
C THR A 539 -26.57 1.63 -10.26
N LEU A 540 -27.07 1.70 -9.01
CA LEU A 540 -26.48 2.50 -7.93
C LEU A 540 -25.56 1.69 -6.99
N GLY A 541 -25.50 0.38 -7.22
CA GLY A 541 -24.83 -0.58 -6.35
C GLY A 541 -25.78 -1.34 -5.45
N CYS A 542 -25.40 -2.54 -5.13
CA CYS A 542 -26.17 -3.50 -4.38
C CYS A 542 -25.77 -3.47 -2.93
N PHE A 543 -26.75 -3.23 -2.04
CA PHE A 543 -26.59 -3.35 -0.60
C PHE A 543 -27.37 -4.57 -0.10
N ARG A 544 -26.75 -5.32 0.79
CA ARG A 544 -27.42 -6.34 1.57
C ARG A 544 -26.91 -6.25 3.00
N ASP A 545 -27.81 -6.14 3.92
CA ASP A 545 -27.50 -6.15 5.34
C ASP A 545 -28.17 -7.38 5.96
N PRO A 546 -27.42 -8.46 6.19
CA PRO A 546 -27.96 -9.67 6.79
C PRO A 546 -28.24 -9.54 8.30
N GLY A 547 -28.04 -8.35 8.88
CA GLY A 547 -28.21 -8.17 10.33
C GLY A 547 -27.18 -8.99 11.13
N THR A 548 -25.94 -9.00 10.70
CA THR A 548 -24.89 -9.83 11.25
C THR A 548 -24.51 -9.38 12.67
N VAL A 549 -24.53 -10.31 13.63
CA VAL A 549 -24.16 -10.05 15.02
C VAL A 549 -23.03 -10.96 15.47
N ALA A 550 -22.26 -10.50 16.45
CA ALA A 550 -21.24 -11.31 17.09
C ALA A 550 -21.91 -12.41 17.93
N LEU A 551 -21.54 -13.65 17.69
CA LEU A 551 -22.03 -14.82 18.41
C LEU A 551 -21.31 -14.98 19.74
N ALA A 552 -21.88 -15.82 20.63
CA ALA A 552 -21.20 -16.27 21.83
C ALA A 552 -19.88 -16.97 21.52
N CYS A 553 -18.95 -16.89 22.45
CA CYS A 553 -17.68 -17.62 22.37
C CYS A 553 -17.92 -19.13 22.25
N ASP A 554 -17.24 -19.77 21.29
CA ASP A 554 -17.21 -21.25 21.22
C ASP A 554 -15.95 -21.75 21.95
N PRO A 555 -16.09 -22.33 23.14
CA PRO A 555 -14.96 -22.79 23.96
C PRO A 555 -14.11 -23.89 23.31
N LYS A 556 -14.61 -24.53 22.24
CA LYS A 556 -13.86 -25.57 21.51
C LYS A 556 -12.84 -24.99 20.53
N THR A 557 -13.08 -23.79 20.06
CA THR A 557 -12.26 -23.11 19.03
C THR A 557 -11.65 -21.81 19.52
N ALA A 558 -12.03 -21.34 20.70
CA ALA A 558 -11.50 -20.12 21.30
C ALA A 558 -10.04 -20.30 21.71
N ASP A 559 -9.24 -19.28 21.44
CA ASP A 559 -7.87 -19.09 21.94
C ASP A 559 -7.83 -17.91 22.89
N ARG A 560 -6.66 -17.53 23.36
CA ARG A 560 -6.41 -16.31 24.14
C ARG A 560 -5.33 -15.49 23.45
N PHE A 561 -5.40 -14.18 23.57
CA PHE A 561 -4.32 -13.32 23.12
C PHE A 561 -3.01 -13.66 23.83
N THR A 562 -1.93 -13.82 23.05
CA THR A 562 -0.56 -13.99 23.55
C THR A 562 0.19 -12.68 23.31
N THR A 563 0.31 -11.85 24.36
CA THR A 563 0.84 -10.50 24.23
C THR A 563 2.36 -10.47 24.11
N MET A 564 3.07 -11.45 24.69
CA MET A 564 4.54 -11.48 24.74
C MET A 564 5.12 -12.83 24.32
N PRO A 565 4.88 -13.31 23.08
CA PRO A 565 5.62 -14.47 22.58
C PRO A 565 7.12 -14.18 22.53
N ASP A 566 7.96 -15.22 22.53
CA ASP A 566 9.42 -15.11 22.70
C ASP A 566 10.08 -14.17 21.67
N ASP A 567 9.68 -14.29 20.41
CA ASP A 567 10.19 -13.43 19.31
C ASP A 567 9.83 -11.95 19.51
N VAL A 568 8.68 -11.65 20.11
CA VAL A 568 8.29 -10.26 20.47
C VAL A 568 9.09 -9.75 21.65
N GLN A 569 9.39 -10.59 22.66
CA GLN A 569 10.24 -10.20 23.77
C GLN A 569 11.65 -9.84 23.32
N GLU A 570 12.23 -10.57 22.37
CA GLU A 570 13.54 -10.28 21.78
C GLU A 570 13.52 -8.95 21.02
N GLU A 571 12.50 -8.73 20.17
CA GLU A 571 12.34 -7.47 19.42
C GLU A 571 12.12 -6.27 20.36
N LEU A 572 11.37 -6.45 21.45
CA LEU A 572 11.11 -5.40 22.43
C LEU A 572 12.38 -5.01 23.21
N LYS A 573 13.25 -5.97 23.50
CA LYS A 573 14.55 -5.69 24.09
C LYS A 573 15.42 -4.87 23.12
N ALA A 574 15.47 -5.27 21.84
CA ALA A 574 16.19 -4.50 20.84
C ALA A 574 15.64 -3.06 20.70
N LEU A 575 14.32 -2.88 20.77
CA LEU A 575 13.67 -1.56 20.79
C LEU A 575 14.06 -0.73 22.02
N LEU A 576 14.18 -1.35 23.19
CA LEU A 576 14.61 -0.67 24.43
C LEU A 576 16.04 -0.15 24.31
N ASP A 577 16.92 -0.98 23.75
CA ASP A 577 18.36 -0.69 23.64
C ASP A 577 18.68 0.33 22.53
N ASP A 578 17.83 0.49 21.50
CA ASP A 578 18.03 1.42 20.38
C ASP A 578 17.58 2.84 20.75
N VAL A 579 18.39 3.54 21.51
CA VAL A 579 18.13 4.93 21.97
C VAL A 579 18.80 5.94 21.03
N PRO A 580 18.03 6.74 20.28
CA PRO A 580 18.61 7.76 19.40
C PRO A 580 19.22 8.92 20.21
N THR A 581 20.24 9.53 19.65
CA THR A 581 20.76 10.82 20.12
C THR A 581 20.29 11.91 19.18
N PHE A 582 19.57 12.91 19.69
CA PHE A 582 19.05 14.02 18.88
C PHE A 582 20.19 14.74 18.14
N GLY A 583 20.03 14.91 16.81
CA GLY A 583 21.05 15.55 15.95
C GLY A 583 22.33 14.74 15.75
N ALA A 584 22.41 13.50 16.25
CA ALA A 584 23.56 12.61 16.09
C ALA A 584 23.08 11.15 15.89
N PHE A 585 22.30 10.93 14.84
CA PHE A 585 21.68 9.64 14.52
C PHE A 585 22.69 8.68 13.92
N LYS A 586 22.77 7.46 14.45
CA LYS A 586 23.74 6.46 14.01
C LYS A 586 23.15 5.50 12.99
N SER A 587 23.93 5.18 11.96
CA SER A 587 23.68 4.10 11.03
C SER A 587 25.00 3.59 10.47
N ASN A 588 25.20 2.27 10.48
CA ASN A 588 26.36 1.59 9.89
C ASN A 588 27.71 2.25 10.27
N GLY A 589 27.90 2.58 11.56
CA GLY A 589 29.12 3.21 12.07
C GLY A 589 29.31 4.68 11.72
N ARG A 590 28.40 5.30 10.96
CA ARG A 590 28.35 6.74 10.66
C ARG A 590 27.37 7.47 11.58
N THR A 591 27.55 8.77 11.71
CA THR A 591 26.66 9.67 12.46
C THR A 591 26.09 10.70 11.50
N PHE A 592 24.79 10.99 11.61
CA PHE A 592 24.03 11.86 10.72
C PHE A 592 23.26 12.91 11.51
N GLY A 593 23.05 14.09 10.91
CA GLY A 593 22.40 15.22 11.58
C GLY A 593 20.86 15.15 11.57
N PHE A 594 20.27 14.40 10.62
CA PHE A 594 18.82 14.40 10.37
C PHE A 594 18.27 12.99 10.22
N LEU A 595 16.93 12.89 10.34
CA LEU A 595 16.16 11.71 9.94
C LEU A 595 15.28 12.04 8.73
N MET A 596 15.34 11.23 7.67
CA MET A 596 14.41 11.35 6.57
C MET A 596 13.12 10.57 6.85
N SER A 597 11.98 11.24 6.70
CA SER A 597 10.63 10.67 6.81
C SER A 597 9.90 10.78 5.48
N SER A 598 9.23 9.70 5.09
CA SER A 598 8.38 9.71 3.90
C SER A 598 7.09 10.51 4.14
N ARG A 599 6.54 11.17 3.10
CA ARG A 599 5.24 11.85 3.18
C ARG A 599 4.31 11.50 2.02
N ARG A 600 3.01 11.44 2.32
CA ARG A 600 1.94 11.35 1.30
C ARG A 600 1.55 12.73 0.81
N GLN A 601 1.21 12.79 -0.48
CA GLN A 601 0.71 13.98 -1.14
C GLN A 601 -0.66 13.73 -1.80
N ARG A 602 -1.53 14.72 -1.80
CA ARG A 602 -2.89 14.62 -2.39
C ARG A 602 -2.87 14.38 -3.89
N HIS A 603 -1.84 14.89 -4.56
CA HIS A 603 -1.73 14.90 -6.02
C HIS A 603 -1.20 13.57 -6.58
N ARG A 604 -0.68 12.69 -5.75
CA ARG A 604 -0.11 11.40 -6.15
C ARG A 604 -0.75 10.24 -5.38
N PHE A 605 -0.77 9.09 -6.01
CA PHE A 605 -1.05 7.82 -5.36
C PHE A 605 0.04 6.83 -5.78
N ASN A 606 1.04 6.64 -4.93
CA ASN A 606 2.27 5.95 -5.27
C ASN A 606 2.90 6.55 -6.54
N SER A 607 3.21 5.77 -7.57
CA SER A 607 3.66 6.25 -8.88
C SER A 607 2.51 6.52 -9.87
N ILE A 608 1.24 6.45 -9.44
CA ILE A 608 0.09 6.76 -10.29
C ILE A 608 -0.21 8.27 -10.24
N GLY A 609 -0.60 8.85 -11.38
CA GLY A 609 -1.09 10.22 -11.48
C GLY A 609 -0.09 11.21 -12.11
N PHE A 610 1.14 10.79 -12.45
CA PHE A 610 2.10 11.65 -13.12
C PHE A 610 1.71 11.96 -14.59
N LYS A 611 0.81 11.19 -15.19
CA LYS A 611 0.22 11.47 -16.51
C LYS A 611 -1.07 12.29 -16.45
N ILE A 612 -1.45 12.78 -15.28
CA ILE A 612 -2.56 13.72 -15.11
C ILE A 612 -1.98 15.14 -15.10
N THR A 613 -2.21 15.89 -16.17
CA THR A 613 -1.54 17.17 -16.45
C THR A 613 -1.66 18.20 -15.33
N GLU A 614 -2.86 18.38 -14.76
CA GLU A 614 -3.06 19.31 -13.64
C GLU A 614 -2.28 18.91 -12.39
N LEU A 615 -2.25 17.61 -12.08
CA LEU A 615 -1.56 17.11 -10.90
C LEU A 615 -0.05 17.17 -11.06
N GLN A 616 0.44 16.95 -12.28
CA GLN A 616 1.86 17.10 -12.61
C GLN A 616 2.31 18.56 -12.53
N ARG A 617 1.48 19.51 -12.98
CA ARG A 617 1.76 20.96 -12.84
C ARG A 617 1.79 21.38 -11.38
N ALA A 618 0.86 20.88 -10.57
CA ALA A 618 0.80 21.18 -9.14
C ALA A 618 1.97 20.59 -8.34
N MET A 619 2.56 19.48 -8.81
CA MET A 619 3.65 18.77 -8.14
C MET A 619 4.56 18.11 -9.19
N PRO A 620 5.43 18.89 -9.86
CA PRO A 620 6.28 18.39 -10.92
C PRO A 620 7.44 17.51 -10.43
N SER A 621 7.85 17.67 -9.16
CA SER A 621 8.92 16.90 -8.52
C SER A 621 8.65 16.74 -7.04
N ASN A 622 9.35 15.83 -6.38
CA ASN A 622 9.36 15.77 -4.92
C ASN A 622 10.37 16.76 -4.34
N LEU A 623 9.94 17.46 -3.28
CA LEU A 623 10.73 18.45 -2.57
C LEU A 623 11.23 17.87 -1.24
N GLY A 624 12.32 18.42 -0.73
CA GLY A 624 12.83 18.17 0.62
C GLY A 624 12.25 19.19 1.60
N TYR A 625 11.20 18.81 2.33
CA TYR A 625 10.53 19.69 3.29
C TYR A 625 11.24 19.65 4.64
N MET A 626 11.61 20.81 5.14
CA MET A 626 12.38 20.98 6.38
C MET A 626 11.77 22.04 7.30
N ASN A 627 12.03 21.90 8.59
CA ASN A 627 11.73 22.95 9.56
C ASN A 627 12.54 24.23 9.24
N PRO A 628 11.93 25.44 9.25
CA PRO A 628 12.65 26.67 8.92
C PRO A 628 13.84 26.98 9.83
N GLU A 629 13.77 26.60 11.12
CA GLU A 629 14.90 26.80 12.04
C GLU A 629 16.08 25.87 11.73
N ASP A 630 15.83 24.65 11.29
CA ASP A 630 16.87 23.74 10.81
C ASP A 630 17.53 24.28 9.54
N MET A 631 16.72 24.79 8.59
CA MET A 631 17.23 25.39 7.36
C MET A 631 18.13 26.59 7.64
N GLU A 632 17.72 27.48 8.55
CA GLU A 632 18.53 28.62 8.98
C GLU A 632 19.84 28.16 9.60
N THR A 633 19.80 27.14 10.48
CA THR A 633 20.98 26.60 11.18
C THR A 633 22.04 26.07 10.21
N ILE A 634 21.63 25.41 9.14
CA ILE A 634 22.55 24.83 8.14
C ILE A 634 22.74 25.71 6.90
N GLY A 635 22.18 26.94 6.89
CA GLY A 635 22.37 27.94 5.86
C GLY A 635 21.66 27.64 4.51
N ILE A 636 20.56 26.90 4.55
CA ILE A 636 19.73 26.53 3.39
C ILE A 636 18.49 27.43 3.32
N ARG A 637 18.05 27.78 2.11
CA ARG A 637 16.88 28.61 1.82
C ARG A 637 15.88 27.85 0.94
N ASP A 638 14.63 28.34 0.91
CA ASP A 638 13.64 27.86 -0.04
C ASP A 638 14.15 27.98 -1.47
N GLY A 639 14.04 26.90 -2.23
CA GLY A 639 14.47 26.83 -3.61
C GLY A 639 15.92 26.41 -3.82
N ASP A 640 16.72 26.30 -2.77
CA ASP A 640 18.08 25.79 -2.88
C ASP A 640 18.09 24.31 -3.25
N TRP A 641 19.00 23.91 -4.12
CA TRP A 641 19.28 22.51 -4.32
C TRP A 641 20.06 21.95 -3.14
N ILE A 642 19.62 20.84 -2.61
CA ILE A 642 20.27 20.12 -1.51
C ILE A 642 20.56 18.68 -1.91
N GLN A 643 21.64 18.15 -1.39
CA GLN A 643 21.94 16.73 -1.36
C GLN A 643 21.51 16.14 -0.03
N ILE A 644 20.74 15.06 -0.08
CA ILE A 644 20.40 14.21 1.06
C ILE A 644 21.22 12.94 0.91
N GLU A 645 22.04 12.62 1.87
CA GLU A 645 22.94 11.46 1.86
C GLU A 645 22.67 10.56 3.07
N SER A 646 22.44 9.27 2.80
CA SER A 646 22.41 8.19 3.80
C SER A 646 23.72 7.41 3.79
N ASP A 647 23.81 6.34 4.55
CA ASP A 647 24.90 5.38 4.47
C ASP A 647 24.85 4.45 3.24
N THR A 648 23.78 4.52 2.45
CA THR A 648 23.54 3.70 1.25
C THR A 648 23.78 4.49 -0.03
N GLY A 649 23.36 5.76 -0.07
CA GLY A 649 23.47 6.57 -1.27
C GLY A 649 23.05 8.01 -1.04
N ALA A 650 22.95 8.77 -2.14
CA ALA A 650 22.59 10.18 -2.09
C ALA A 650 21.57 10.53 -3.19
N ILE A 651 20.71 11.50 -2.89
CA ILE A 651 19.75 12.08 -3.83
C ILE A 651 19.83 13.59 -3.77
N GLN A 652 19.39 14.26 -4.85
CA GLN A 652 19.31 15.72 -4.91
C GLN A 652 17.86 16.15 -5.08
N VAL A 653 17.41 17.09 -4.24
CA VAL A 653 16.06 17.65 -4.26
C VAL A 653 16.14 19.17 -4.03
N VAL A 654 15.05 19.86 -4.31
CA VAL A 654 14.90 21.27 -3.95
C VAL A 654 14.35 21.37 -2.54
N ALA A 655 14.98 22.19 -1.71
CA ALA A 655 14.56 22.45 -0.34
C ALA A 655 13.30 23.32 -0.30
N GLN A 656 12.40 22.99 0.64
CA GLN A 656 11.17 23.74 0.90
C GLN A 656 10.96 23.88 2.42
N SER A 657 10.78 25.11 2.87
CA SER A 657 10.43 25.40 4.27
C SER A 657 9.01 24.89 4.59
N ASP A 658 8.87 24.16 5.68
CA ASP A 658 7.59 23.64 6.18
C ASP A 658 7.61 23.57 7.72
N ALA A 659 7.03 24.57 8.39
CA ALA A 659 6.94 24.61 9.84
C ALA A 659 6.11 23.46 10.46
N SER A 660 5.39 22.69 9.65
CA SER A 660 4.68 21.52 10.14
C SER A 660 5.60 20.31 10.37
N VAL A 661 6.79 20.31 9.79
CA VAL A 661 7.83 19.29 10.00
C VAL A 661 8.56 19.60 11.28
N ARG A 662 8.79 18.58 12.12
CA ARG A 662 9.57 18.76 13.35
C ARG A 662 11.04 19.02 13.05
N LYS A 663 11.80 19.55 14.04
CA LYS A 663 13.24 19.72 13.97
C LYS A 663 13.97 18.37 13.81
N ALA A 664 15.15 18.42 13.21
CA ALA A 664 16.02 17.29 12.89
C ALA A 664 15.36 16.26 11.94
N VAL A 665 14.34 16.67 11.18
CA VAL A 665 13.66 15.83 10.21
C VAL A 665 13.57 16.52 8.85
N ILE A 666 13.88 15.78 7.78
CA ILE A 666 13.52 16.12 6.41
C ILE A 666 12.43 15.19 5.91
N SER A 667 11.41 15.74 5.26
CA SER A 667 10.27 14.97 4.77
C SER A 667 10.21 15.01 3.24
N VAL A 668 10.30 13.83 2.59
CA VAL A 668 10.34 13.70 1.14
C VAL A 668 9.25 12.75 0.65
N CYS A 669 8.55 13.11 -0.43
CA CYS A 669 7.51 12.26 -1.01
C CYS A 669 8.14 11.15 -1.85
N HIS A 670 7.67 9.90 -1.66
CA HIS A 670 8.03 8.76 -2.51
C HIS A 670 7.23 8.73 -3.82
N GLY A 671 7.56 7.79 -4.73
CA GLY A 671 6.83 7.56 -5.98
C GLY A 671 7.22 8.50 -7.12
N PHE A 672 8.40 9.07 -7.07
CA PHE A 672 9.02 9.92 -8.07
C PHE A 672 10.31 9.30 -8.61
N GLY A 673 10.83 9.91 -9.67
CA GLY A 673 12.13 9.61 -10.26
C GLY A 673 12.10 8.58 -11.37
N GLY A 674 13.18 8.59 -12.15
CA GLY A 674 13.48 7.68 -13.24
C GLY A 674 14.48 6.60 -12.84
N LEU A 675 15.19 6.08 -13.84
CA LEU A 675 16.28 5.14 -13.63
C LEU A 675 17.52 5.89 -13.08
N PRO A 676 18.27 5.30 -12.14
CA PRO A 676 19.48 5.92 -11.64
C PRO A 676 20.51 6.00 -12.76
N ASP A 677 21.20 7.16 -12.83
CA ASP A 677 22.29 7.43 -13.77
C ASP A 677 21.91 7.40 -15.28
N GLU A 678 20.61 7.45 -15.60
CA GLU A 678 20.13 7.50 -16.99
C GLU A 678 19.25 8.74 -17.24
N ASP A 679 19.60 9.50 -18.29
CA ASP A 679 18.82 10.67 -18.74
C ASP A 679 17.56 10.29 -19.55
N THR A 680 17.42 9.02 -19.92
CA THR A 680 16.47 8.57 -20.94
C THR A 680 15.03 8.53 -20.45
N TYR A 681 14.81 8.38 -19.14
CA TYR A 681 13.47 8.32 -18.60
C TYR A 681 13.38 9.05 -17.26
N PHE A 682 13.05 10.33 -17.30
CA PHE A 682 12.89 11.18 -16.14
C PHE A 682 11.42 11.56 -15.95
N ASP A 683 10.87 11.20 -14.79
CA ASP A 683 9.47 11.39 -14.42
C ASP A 683 9.27 12.60 -13.48
N GLY A 684 10.25 13.49 -13.44
CA GLY A 684 10.33 14.56 -12.46
C GLY A 684 10.70 14.04 -11.06
N GLY A 685 11.56 14.76 -10.34
CA GLY A 685 12.00 14.38 -9.01
C GLY A 685 12.97 13.19 -8.98
N VAL A 686 13.11 12.57 -7.82
CA VAL A 686 14.08 11.51 -7.55
C VAL A 686 13.49 10.40 -6.69
N SER A 687 13.97 9.16 -6.87
CA SER A 687 13.55 8.03 -6.04
C SER A 687 14.26 8.06 -4.70
N THR A 688 13.48 8.12 -3.61
CA THR A 688 13.99 7.99 -2.23
C THR A 688 14.58 6.62 -1.93
N ASN A 689 14.28 5.60 -2.75
CA ASN A 689 14.78 4.24 -2.59
C ASN A 689 16.28 4.09 -2.90
N GLN A 690 16.93 5.14 -3.39
CA GLN A 690 18.40 5.23 -3.47
C GLN A 690 19.07 5.39 -2.10
N LEU A 691 18.32 5.81 -1.08
CA LEU A 691 18.80 6.03 0.29
C LEU A 691 18.63 4.80 1.20
N ILE A 692 18.04 3.72 0.71
CA ILE A 692 17.57 2.59 1.51
C ILE A 692 18.32 1.33 1.09
N SER A 693 18.89 0.60 2.06
CA SER A 693 19.54 -0.69 1.84
C SER A 693 18.54 -1.85 1.95
N THR A 694 18.77 -2.91 1.17
CA THR A 694 18.12 -4.21 1.35
C THR A 694 19.06 -5.27 1.94
N ASP A 695 20.28 -4.88 2.35
CA ASP A 695 21.28 -5.78 2.93
C ASP A 695 21.37 -5.66 4.47
N ARG A 696 20.75 -4.64 5.06
CA ARG A 696 20.78 -4.35 6.49
C ARG A 696 19.54 -3.61 6.97
N ASP A 697 19.38 -3.50 8.27
CA ASP A 697 18.25 -2.84 8.94
C ASP A 697 16.88 -3.41 8.47
N LEU A 698 16.86 -4.71 8.20
CA LEU A 698 15.66 -5.43 7.82
C LEU A 698 14.93 -5.96 9.04
N GLN A 699 13.62 -5.86 9.03
CA GLN A 699 12.79 -6.55 10.01
C GLN A 699 12.90 -8.06 9.83
N THR A 700 12.88 -8.79 10.92
CA THR A 700 12.74 -10.26 10.88
C THR A 700 11.40 -10.63 10.22
N ILE A 701 11.31 -11.81 9.63
CA ILE A 701 10.10 -12.38 9.02
C ILE A 701 9.70 -11.71 7.71
N ASN A 702 9.26 -10.44 7.73
CA ASN A 702 8.79 -9.75 6.51
C ASN A 702 9.93 -9.12 5.67
N GLY A 703 11.12 -9.00 6.24
CA GLY A 703 12.26 -8.38 5.55
C GLY A 703 12.04 -6.90 5.20
N THR A 704 11.10 -6.22 5.85
CA THR A 704 10.85 -4.79 5.58
C THR A 704 12.10 -3.97 5.92
N PRO A 705 12.69 -3.22 4.98
CA PRO A 705 13.81 -2.35 5.27
C PRO A 705 13.36 -1.07 5.97
N ARG A 706 14.31 -0.38 6.59
CA ARG A 706 14.05 0.94 7.20
C ARG A 706 13.78 1.98 6.12
N MET A 707 12.52 2.29 5.87
CA MET A 707 12.06 3.19 4.81
C MET A 707 11.58 4.56 5.32
N SER A 708 11.53 4.74 6.64
CA SER A 708 11.22 6.00 7.33
C SER A 708 12.08 6.14 8.58
N GLY A 709 12.38 7.36 8.98
CA GLY A 709 13.35 7.62 10.03
C GLY A 709 14.78 7.26 9.61
N ILE A 710 15.12 7.38 8.33
CA ILE A 710 16.43 7.05 7.77
C ILE A 710 17.43 8.12 8.20
N PRO A 711 18.56 7.77 8.84
CA PRO A 711 19.63 8.73 9.17
C PRO A 711 20.23 9.30 7.89
N VAL A 712 20.28 10.63 7.80
CA VAL A 712 20.79 11.35 6.61
C VAL A 712 21.53 12.63 7.02
N ASP A 713 22.49 13.02 6.19
CA ASP A 713 23.06 14.37 6.19
C ASP A 713 22.49 15.20 5.04
N ILE A 714 22.44 16.52 5.24
CA ILE A 714 21.91 17.47 4.29
C ILE A 714 22.96 18.53 4.02
N THR A 715 23.31 18.74 2.77
CA THR A 715 24.27 19.73 2.32
C THR A 715 23.76 20.51 1.12
N LEU A 716 24.22 21.75 0.95
CA LEU A 716 23.97 22.50 -0.29
C LEU A 716 24.55 21.77 -1.49
N SER A 717 23.85 21.83 -2.61
CA SER A 717 24.24 21.25 -3.88
C SER A 717 24.04 22.26 -5.01
N ASN A 718 24.79 22.10 -6.10
CA ASN A 718 24.59 22.90 -7.31
C ASN A 718 23.42 22.38 -8.17
N GLY A 719 22.68 21.36 -7.69
CA GLY A 719 21.69 20.66 -8.46
C GLY A 719 22.30 19.65 -9.45
N PRO A 720 21.46 18.86 -10.13
CA PRO A 720 21.92 17.95 -11.17
C PRO A 720 22.61 18.75 -12.28
N ALA A 721 23.65 18.19 -12.92
CA ALA A 721 24.30 18.81 -14.05
C ALA A 721 23.25 19.23 -15.11
N GLU A 722 23.47 20.33 -15.83
CA GLU A 722 22.48 20.88 -16.80
C GLU A 722 21.96 19.85 -17.82
N ALA A 723 22.72 18.80 -18.09
CA ALA A 723 22.29 17.67 -18.92
C ALA A 723 21.06 16.94 -18.34
N ASN A 724 20.93 16.88 -17.01
CA ASN A 724 19.82 16.19 -16.29
C ASN A 724 18.62 17.11 -16.04
N CYS A 725 18.75 18.42 -16.26
CA CYS A 725 17.69 19.41 -16.07
C CYS A 725 16.77 19.61 -17.28
N ARG A 726 16.95 18.90 -18.39
CA ARG A 726 16.13 19.06 -19.59
C ARG A 726 14.78 18.35 -19.47
N ALA A 727 13.98 18.77 -18.52
CA ALA A 727 12.56 18.39 -18.41
C ALA A 727 11.72 18.73 -19.67
N ASP A 728 12.30 19.43 -20.65
CA ASP A 728 11.59 19.94 -21.83
C ASP A 728 11.98 19.26 -23.16
N LYS A 729 12.82 18.24 -23.13
CA LYS A 729 13.07 17.38 -24.29
C LYS A 729 12.46 16.01 -24.13
N ARG A 730 11.13 15.97 -24.05
CA ARG A 730 10.38 14.79 -24.45
C ARG A 730 10.59 14.56 -25.93
N GLN A 731 11.65 13.84 -26.32
CA GLN A 731 11.60 13.17 -27.61
C GLN A 731 10.53 12.09 -27.45
N PRO A 732 9.50 12.10 -28.29
CA PRO A 732 8.62 10.94 -28.35
C PRO A 732 9.51 9.73 -28.62
N VAL A 733 9.27 8.65 -27.87
CA VAL A 733 9.84 7.34 -28.23
C VAL A 733 9.45 7.15 -29.70
N VAL A 734 10.40 7.29 -30.60
CA VAL A 734 10.15 7.05 -32.03
C VAL A 734 9.92 5.55 -32.12
N VAL A 735 8.65 5.19 -32.06
CA VAL A 735 8.20 3.84 -32.38
C VAL A 735 8.23 3.79 -33.90
N ALA A 736 9.33 3.33 -34.46
CA ALA A 736 9.45 3.08 -35.90
C ALA A 736 8.51 2.00 -36.35
#